data_24dc71e5897ed049213a100dcb7b271d
#
_entry.id   24dc71e5897ed049213a100dcb7b271d
#
_cell.length_a   1.000
_cell.length_b   1.000
_cell.length_c   1.000
_cell.angle_alpha   90.00
_cell.angle_beta   90.00
_cell.angle_gamma   90.00
#
_symmetry.space_group_name_H-M   'P 1'
#
loop_
_entity.id
_entity.type
_entity.pdbx_description
1 polymer ?
#
loop_
_entity_poly.entity_id
_entity_poly.type
_entity_poly.pdbx_seq_one_letter_code
_entity_poly.pdbx_strand_id
1 'polypeptide(L)'
;SSVVEVNDGKLTAKEIDVKKTVTVTAASAEDNSVLAEAKITVDPALAFMNAYVGNEKLLETELDYDKLKAGNGSVYNGTAWLNDELNSKIVVTTEKDVHNVQVTASDFKNEKGQVLSKDNIDIKWLKEIAAKEGRNAQGQTKNYPDVIYKGGKKDIDAQDVQFAWVNIAIPKDTAAGNYTGTITVSADELEKPFELTYNIEVLNLVQPAPEATELQVWQHPFSVANYYLGLGENPSGGITNEVREDFYFTEKHFNLMRDSIKEYVSIGGHDVVANVVEEAWNHQSYYNDLSMVKWTKKADGTWEFDYDWYDAWINFMIECKVLDPANGIGQIKCYSIVPWNNQIAYYDEAQGKVVKESHNPGTAKWKEMWEPFLKDFMEHSKKMGWFDITYISMDERGLDQLEPAVEMIESVKDEDGNHFKISSALNYAAPEYYEFTDRIDDISINLGNTGNVQQMNDLSDHRRDLGLTTTMYTCTGDYPSNFMISDPGDNYWDIWYTMTLGTDGYMRWAWDNYVYDMHGDATYRYWEPGDGWFIYPMEREAVGEDFNASFYSTPRYELFKQGIRDVAKAKYLLNSESATAEEKTELTDVVEHLAKPQKGTYQGSAVAASEKDRMLVHSETERALDATNALARNVAERENPNPKPESADKTALNAAIKDAEALKKEDYTAESWKAFETALNAAKETAADKDAAQTEVDNALNVLNAAVAKLEKVKDPNQQQLVQPQPEQTKPDKTTPQTGDRTNAALLFGCAVLSGAGVFFAYRRRRTIK
;
A
#
# COMPACT_ATOMS: atom_id res chain seq x y z
N SER A 1 1.04 -34.18 32.07
CA SER A 1 -0.40 -34.16 31.77
C SER A 1 -0.65 -34.78 30.41
N SER A 2 -1.88 -35.10 30.07
CA SER A 2 -2.24 -35.57 28.73
C SER A 2 -2.22 -34.45 27.71
N VAL A 3 -2.06 -33.21 28.15
CA VAL A 3 -2.16 -31.98 27.32
C VAL A 3 -0.81 -31.31 27.13
N VAL A 4 0.04 -31.32 28.13
CA VAL A 4 1.37 -30.73 28.08
C VAL A 4 2.41 -31.65 28.67
N GLU A 5 3.63 -31.60 28.16
CA GLU A 5 4.82 -32.27 28.67
C GLU A 5 5.84 -31.21 29.11
N VAL A 6 6.52 -31.49 30.22
CA VAL A 6 7.57 -30.62 30.75
C VAL A 6 8.86 -31.42 30.80
N ASN A 7 9.86 -30.99 30.04
CA ASN A 7 11.20 -31.58 30.00
C ASN A 7 12.24 -30.47 30.16
N ASP A 8 13.13 -30.61 31.16
CA ASP A 8 14.20 -29.65 31.44
C ASP A 8 13.75 -28.20 31.52
N GLY A 9 12.59 -27.95 32.14
CA GLY A 9 12.03 -26.60 32.25
C GLY A 9 11.36 -26.06 30.98
N LYS A 10 11.38 -26.82 29.88
CA LYS A 10 10.67 -26.48 28.63
C LYS A 10 9.31 -27.16 28.62
N LEU A 11 8.27 -26.38 28.36
CA LEU A 11 6.91 -26.84 28.27
C LEU A 11 6.53 -27.01 26.77
N THR A 12 6.03 -28.21 26.44
CA THR A 12 5.59 -28.53 25.07
C THR A 12 4.13 -28.95 25.12
N ALA A 13 3.28 -28.33 24.29
CA ALA A 13 1.89 -28.74 24.13
C ALA A 13 1.84 -30.08 23.36
N LYS A 14 0.92 -30.96 23.76
CA LYS A 14 0.57 -32.18 23.01
C LYS A 14 -0.64 -31.91 22.16
N GLU A 15 -0.78 -32.67 21.10
CA GLU A 15 -1.97 -32.62 20.23
C GLU A 15 -3.23 -32.96 21.06
N ILE A 16 -4.27 -32.13 20.88
CA ILE A 16 -5.54 -32.27 21.59
C ILE A 16 -6.71 -31.91 20.67
N ASP A 17 -7.82 -32.59 20.82
CA ASP A 17 -9.02 -32.39 19.99
C ASP A 17 -9.97 -31.31 20.53
N VAL A 18 -9.78 -30.83 21.75
CA VAL A 18 -10.64 -29.88 22.44
C VAL A 18 -9.82 -28.93 23.30
N LYS A 19 -10.12 -27.63 23.26
CA LYS A 19 -9.48 -26.61 24.11
C LYS A 19 -9.40 -27.04 25.57
N LYS A 20 -8.21 -27.06 26.15
CA LYS A 20 -7.97 -27.47 27.55
C LYS A 20 -7.07 -26.46 28.24
N THR A 21 -7.45 -26.12 29.45
CA THR A 21 -6.62 -25.35 30.37
C THR A 21 -6.01 -26.31 31.41
N VAL A 22 -4.68 -26.25 31.57
CA VAL A 22 -3.92 -27.02 32.54
C VAL A 22 -3.20 -26.06 33.48
N THR A 23 -3.08 -26.48 34.74
CA THR A 23 -2.21 -25.79 35.71
C THR A 23 -0.85 -26.51 35.73
N VAL A 24 0.20 -25.71 35.52
CA VAL A 24 1.59 -26.19 35.68
C VAL A 24 2.11 -25.61 36.97
N THR A 25 2.56 -26.51 37.85
CA THR A 25 3.10 -26.16 39.17
C THR A 25 4.61 -26.39 39.17
N ALA A 26 5.38 -25.40 39.54
CA ALA A 26 6.80 -25.51 39.82
C ALA A 26 7.00 -25.53 41.34
N ALA A 27 7.73 -26.50 41.85
CA ALA A 27 8.10 -26.59 43.26
C ALA A 27 9.60 -26.30 43.44
N SER A 28 9.96 -25.62 44.53
CA SER A 28 11.36 -25.44 44.87
C SER A 28 12.01 -26.79 45.23
N ALA A 29 13.21 -27.01 44.70
CA ALA A 29 13.97 -28.23 45.00
C ALA A 29 14.48 -28.27 46.47
N GLU A 30 14.57 -27.12 47.15
CA GLU A 30 15.02 -26.98 48.52
C GLU A 30 13.87 -27.01 49.52
N ASP A 31 12.69 -26.55 49.14
CA ASP A 31 11.49 -26.51 49.97
C ASP A 31 10.22 -26.73 49.10
N ASN A 32 9.72 -27.94 49.13
CA ASN A 32 8.52 -28.35 48.39
C ASN A 32 7.22 -27.59 48.79
N SER A 33 7.26 -26.80 49.86
CA SER A 33 6.13 -25.96 50.24
C SER A 33 6.09 -24.64 49.46
N VAL A 34 7.19 -24.27 48.78
CA VAL A 34 7.27 -23.09 47.91
C VAL A 34 6.86 -23.50 46.51
N LEU A 35 5.64 -23.13 46.14
CA LEU A 35 5.03 -23.47 44.85
C LEU A 35 4.78 -22.20 44.02
N ALA A 36 4.97 -22.30 42.71
CA ALA A 36 4.51 -21.34 41.75
C ALA A 36 3.59 -22.05 40.74
N GLU A 37 2.45 -21.45 40.41
CA GLU A 37 1.48 -22.01 39.48
C GLU A 37 1.24 -21.08 38.29
N ALA A 38 1.16 -21.68 37.11
CA ALA A 38 0.75 -21.01 35.87
C ALA A 38 -0.39 -21.79 35.23
N LYS A 39 -1.46 -21.08 34.82
CA LYS A 39 -2.53 -21.66 34.02
C LYS A 39 -2.20 -21.47 32.54
N ILE A 40 -2.15 -22.55 31.79
CA ILE A 40 -1.84 -22.59 30.38
C ILE A 40 -3.05 -23.15 29.64
N THR A 41 -3.52 -22.42 28.64
CA THR A 41 -4.58 -22.87 27.75
C THR A 41 -3.96 -23.36 26.46
N VAL A 42 -4.24 -24.61 26.08
CA VAL A 42 -3.89 -25.17 24.78
C VAL A 42 -5.14 -25.21 23.93
N ASP A 43 -5.07 -24.63 22.75
CA ASP A 43 -6.16 -24.54 21.79
C ASP A 43 -5.92 -25.52 20.64
N PRO A 44 -6.82 -26.47 20.37
CA PRO A 44 -6.66 -27.45 19.29
C PRO A 44 -6.80 -26.82 17.89
N ALA A 45 -7.50 -25.69 17.77
CA ALA A 45 -7.72 -25.03 16.49
C ALA A 45 -6.41 -24.54 15.82
N LEU A 46 -5.32 -24.46 16.58
CA LEU A 46 -3.99 -24.09 16.07
C LEU A 46 -3.13 -25.31 15.70
N ALA A 47 -3.64 -26.55 15.83
CA ALA A 47 -2.83 -27.76 15.68
C ALA A 47 -2.49 -28.10 14.22
N PHE A 48 -3.30 -27.69 13.25
CA PHE A 48 -3.04 -28.03 11.84
C PHE A 48 -3.17 -26.84 10.86
N MET A 49 -3.74 -25.73 11.28
CA MET A 49 -3.91 -24.54 10.48
C MET A 49 -3.66 -23.29 11.31
N ASN A 50 -3.07 -22.29 10.71
CA ASN A 50 -2.89 -20.97 11.31
C ASN A 50 -3.29 -19.88 10.32
N ALA A 51 -3.90 -18.79 10.84
CA ALA A 51 -4.22 -17.62 10.07
C ALA A 51 -4.01 -16.36 10.90
N TYR A 52 -3.27 -15.39 10.37
CA TYR A 52 -2.91 -14.17 11.09
C TYR A 52 -2.65 -12.99 10.15
N VAL A 53 -2.64 -11.77 10.70
CA VAL A 53 -2.25 -10.56 9.98
C VAL A 53 -0.72 -10.59 9.81
N GLY A 54 -0.27 -10.70 8.58
CA GLY A 54 1.14 -10.64 8.20
C GLY A 54 1.60 -9.19 7.96
N ASN A 55 2.87 -9.03 7.61
CA ASN A 55 3.42 -7.74 7.20
C ASN A 55 3.31 -7.62 5.67
N GLU A 56 2.47 -6.72 5.18
CA GLU A 56 2.22 -6.47 3.75
C GLU A 56 3.47 -5.94 3.01
N LYS A 57 4.42 -5.36 3.73
CA LYS A 57 5.66 -4.81 3.19
C LYS A 57 6.71 -5.89 2.90
N LEU A 58 6.56 -7.10 3.43
CA LEU A 58 7.54 -8.19 3.27
C LEU A 58 7.15 -9.15 2.17
N LEU A 59 8.11 -9.55 1.36
CA LEU A 59 8.00 -10.70 0.47
C LEU A 59 8.26 -11.98 1.27
N GLU A 60 7.28 -12.84 1.31
CA GLU A 60 7.33 -14.17 1.89
C GLU A 60 6.80 -15.16 0.86
N THR A 61 7.35 -16.37 0.83
CA THR A 61 7.01 -17.41 -0.15
C THR A 61 6.70 -18.73 0.55
N GLU A 62 6.26 -19.74 -0.20
CA GLU A 62 6.07 -21.10 0.31
C GLU A 62 7.32 -21.67 0.99
N LEU A 63 8.52 -21.21 0.59
CA LEU A 63 9.79 -21.64 1.18
C LEU A 63 9.97 -21.18 2.63
N ASP A 64 9.17 -20.22 3.08
CA ASP A 64 9.18 -19.71 4.45
C ASP A 64 8.21 -20.44 5.39
N TYR A 65 7.59 -21.54 4.94
CA TYR A 65 6.54 -22.27 5.67
C TYR A 65 6.88 -22.51 7.15
N ASP A 66 8.09 -23.04 7.42
CA ASP A 66 8.50 -23.34 8.81
C ASP A 66 8.59 -22.10 9.70
N LYS A 67 8.89 -20.94 9.13
CA LYS A 67 8.89 -19.64 9.82
C LYS A 67 7.44 -19.14 9.98
N LEU A 68 6.65 -19.20 8.92
CA LEU A 68 5.33 -18.59 8.84
C LEU A 68 4.28 -19.35 9.65
N LYS A 69 4.38 -20.69 9.77
CA LYS A 69 3.44 -21.47 10.59
C LYS A 69 3.42 -21.10 12.07
N ALA A 70 4.47 -20.44 12.56
CA ALA A 70 4.58 -19.96 13.94
C ALA A 70 4.16 -18.49 14.12
N GLY A 71 3.70 -17.82 13.04
CA GLY A 71 3.27 -16.43 13.08
C GLY A 71 2.06 -16.19 13.98
N ASN A 72 1.92 -14.98 14.50
CA ASN A 72 0.87 -14.63 15.46
C ASN A 72 0.51 -13.14 15.35
N GLY A 73 -0.36 -12.78 14.49
CA GLY A 73 -0.90 -11.43 14.38
C GLY A 73 -2.43 -11.50 14.37
N SER A 74 -3.09 -11.11 15.46
CA SER A 74 -4.57 -11.14 15.52
C SER A 74 -5.21 -9.77 15.33
N VAL A 75 -4.41 -8.70 15.22
CA VAL A 75 -4.88 -7.32 15.17
C VAL A 75 -4.16 -6.55 14.07
N TYR A 76 -4.92 -5.86 13.24
CA TYR A 76 -4.45 -4.82 12.32
C TYR A 76 -4.88 -3.45 12.85
N ASN A 77 -3.99 -2.47 12.79
CA ASN A 77 -4.30 -1.08 13.10
C ASN A 77 -3.86 -0.22 11.92
N GLY A 78 -4.79 0.59 11.39
CA GLY A 78 -4.53 1.49 10.28
C GLY A 78 -5.07 2.89 10.56
N THR A 79 -4.43 3.91 9.99
CA THR A 79 -4.93 5.28 9.98
C THR A 79 -5.12 5.73 8.54
N ALA A 80 -6.29 6.20 8.22
CA ALA A 80 -6.67 6.66 6.88
C ALA A 80 -7.33 8.03 6.92
N TRP A 81 -7.33 8.71 5.77
CA TRP A 81 -8.10 9.93 5.55
C TRP A 81 -9.38 9.61 4.77
N LEU A 82 -10.26 10.57 4.57
CA LEU A 82 -11.42 10.44 3.68
C LEU A 82 -10.97 10.32 2.24
N ASN A 83 -11.57 9.47 1.44
CA ASN A 83 -11.19 9.14 0.06
C ASN A 83 -9.80 8.50 -0.04
N ASP A 84 -9.45 7.66 0.92
CA ASP A 84 -8.17 6.95 1.04
C ASP A 84 -8.37 5.44 0.96
N GLU A 85 -7.30 4.68 0.97
CA GLU A 85 -7.32 3.22 1.07
C GLU A 85 -6.12 2.70 1.87
N LEU A 86 -6.32 1.56 2.52
CA LEU A 86 -5.33 0.86 3.31
C LEU A 86 -5.10 -0.53 2.76
N ASN A 87 -3.88 -1.02 2.88
CA ASN A 87 -3.50 -2.36 2.49
C ASN A 87 -3.11 -3.20 3.71
N SER A 88 -3.39 -4.49 3.64
CA SER A 88 -3.02 -5.48 4.65
C SER A 88 -2.84 -6.85 4.01
N LYS A 89 -2.07 -7.72 4.65
CA LYS A 89 -1.84 -9.10 4.20
C LYS A 89 -2.25 -10.09 5.28
N ILE A 90 -2.98 -11.13 4.92
CA ILE A 90 -3.28 -12.26 5.79
C ILE A 90 -2.47 -13.45 5.32
N VAL A 91 -1.77 -14.08 6.25
CA VAL A 91 -1.02 -15.31 6.03
C VAL A 91 -1.85 -16.48 6.51
N VAL A 92 -1.97 -17.51 5.69
CA VAL A 92 -2.66 -18.77 6.01
C VAL A 92 -1.70 -19.92 5.79
N THR A 93 -1.48 -20.74 6.81
CA THR A 93 -0.63 -21.94 6.75
C THR A 93 -1.39 -23.16 7.21
N THR A 94 -1.11 -24.33 6.65
CA THR A 94 -1.73 -25.59 7.07
C THR A 94 -0.76 -26.76 7.06
N GLU A 95 -0.90 -27.72 7.99
CA GLU A 95 -0.10 -28.94 8.05
C GLU A 95 -0.74 -30.10 7.27
N LYS A 96 -2.00 -29.99 6.88
CA LYS A 96 -2.76 -30.96 6.10
C LYS A 96 -3.63 -30.27 5.07
N ASP A 97 -4.14 -31.00 4.09
CA ASP A 97 -5.07 -30.49 3.11
C ASP A 97 -6.30 -29.90 3.80
N VAL A 98 -6.68 -28.70 3.38
CA VAL A 98 -7.89 -27.98 3.83
C VAL A 98 -8.68 -27.47 2.63
N HIS A 99 -10.02 -27.52 2.75
CA HIS A 99 -10.92 -27.23 1.65
C HIS A 99 -11.77 -26.02 1.92
N ASN A 100 -12.17 -25.33 0.82
CA ASN A 100 -13.06 -24.18 0.87
C ASN A 100 -12.57 -23.08 1.83
N VAL A 101 -11.27 -22.88 1.97
CA VAL A 101 -10.72 -21.78 2.76
C VAL A 101 -11.23 -20.47 2.21
N GLN A 102 -11.84 -19.66 3.05
CA GLN A 102 -12.43 -18.38 2.67
C GLN A 102 -12.06 -17.30 3.68
N VAL A 103 -11.70 -16.12 3.16
CA VAL A 103 -11.46 -14.91 3.93
C VAL A 103 -12.59 -13.93 3.66
N THR A 104 -13.25 -13.44 4.71
CA THR A 104 -14.42 -12.54 4.61
C THR A 104 -14.32 -11.43 5.63
N ALA A 105 -14.91 -10.26 5.33
CA ALA A 105 -14.99 -9.13 6.23
C ALA A 105 -16.40 -8.95 6.81
N SER A 106 -16.46 -8.48 8.04
CA SER A 106 -17.68 -7.89 8.60
C SER A 106 -17.77 -6.41 8.20
N ASP A 107 -18.93 -5.78 8.42
CA ASP A 107 -18.97 -4.32 8.51
C ASP A 107 -18.13 -3.85 9.68
N PHE A 108 -17.39 -2.73 9.50
CA PHE A 108 -16.66 -2.09 10.60
C PHE A 108 -17.54 -0.97 11.18
N LYS A 109 -17.52 -0.83 12.49
CA LYS A 109 -18.38 0.12 13.20
C LYS A 109 -17.59 0.95 14.19
N ASN A 110 -17.94 2.23 14.26
CA ASN A 110 -17.41 3.09 15.30
C ASN A 110 -18.32 3.11 16.55
N GLU A 111 -17.88 3.77 17.59
CA GLU A 111 -18.60 3.88 18.88
C GLU A 111 -19.99 4.53 18.75
N LYS A 112 -20.18 5.37 17.71
CA LYS A 112 -21.47 6.03 17.42
C LYS A 112 -22.41 5.14 16.57
N GLY A 113 -21.98 3.92 16.23
CA GLY A 113 -22.73 2.98 15.39
C GLY A 113 -22.71 3.31 13.89
N GLN A 114 -21.87 4.24 13.46
CA GLN A 114 -21.66 4.51 12.03
C GLN A 114 -20.90 3.34 11.41
N VAL A 115 -21.15 3.06 10.13
CA VAL A 115 -20.71 1.85 9.45
C VAL A 115 -19.79 2.19 8.29
N LEU A 116 -18.63 1.58 8.27
CA LEU A 116 -17.84 1.37 7.06
C LEU A 116 -18.22 -0.02 6.53
N SER A 117 -18.94 -0.05 5.40
CA SER A 117 -19.49 -1.28 4.83
C SER A 117 -18.36 -2.23 4.42
N LYS A 118 -18.57 -3.51 4.64
CA LYS A 118 -17.72 -4.58 4.10
C LYS A 118 -17.58 -4.55 2.57
N ASP A 119 -18.52 -3.92 1.87
CA ASP A 119 -18.45 -3.77 0.41
C ASP A 119 -17.31 -2.84 -0.04
N ASN A 120 -16.71 -2.08 0.90
CA ASN A 120 -15.49 -1.31 0.69
C ASN A 120 -14.20 -2.10 1.02
N ILE A 121 -14.32 -3.39 1.32
CA ILE A 121 -13.19 -4.24 1.68
C ILE A 121 -13.05 -5.32 0.61
N ASP A 122 -12.04 -5.18 -0.23
CA ASP A 122 -11.72 -6.15 -1.27
C ASP A 122 -10.67 -7.14 -0.77
N ILE A 123 -10.98 -8.44 -0.87
CA ILE A 123 -10.12 -9.52 -0.39
C ILE A 123 -9.86 -10.49 -1.53
N LYS A 124 -8.59 -10.61 -1.91
CA LYS A 124 -8.14 -11.48 -3.01
C LYS A 124 -6.96 -12.33 -2.59
N TRP A 125 -6.92 -13.56 -3.06
CA TRP A 125 -5.77 -14.43 -2.90
C TRP A 125 -4.62 -13.95 -3.78
N LEU A 126 -3.39 -14.05 -3.26
CA LEU A 126 -2.21 -13.90 -4.09
C LEU A 126 -2.03 -15.17 -4.93
N LYS A 127 -1.72 -14.97 -6.21
CA LYS A 127 -1.31 -16.04 -7.11
C LYS A 127 0.20 -16.05 -7.22
N GLU A 128 0.78 -17.21 -7.06
CA GLU A 128 2.20 -17.43 -7.27
C GLU A 128 2.52 -17.52 -8.75
N ILE A 129 3.61 -16.88 -9.14
CA ILE A 129 4.13 -16.89 -10.51
C ILE A 129 5.56 -17.42 -10.46
N ALA A 130 5.85 -18.41 -11.28
CA ALA A 130 7.20 -18.91 -11.44
C ALA A 130 8.09 -17.91 -12.17
N ALA A 131 9.31 -17.72 -11.70
CA ALA A 131 10.33 -16.95 -12.41
C ALA A 131 11.74 -17.39 -12.01
N LYS A 132 12.70 -17.21 -12.93
CA LYS A 132 14.12 -17.37 -12.63
C LYS A 132 14.69 -16.04 -12.16
N GLU A 133 15.34 -16.08 -11.02
CA GLU A 133 16.08 -14.94 -10.49
C GLU A 133 17.33 -14.64 -11.34
N GLY A 134 17.79 -13.43 -11.22
CA GLY A 134 19.09 -13.01 -11.74
C GLY A 134 19.04 -12.52 -13.18
N ARG A 135 19.87 -11.52 -13.43
CA ARG A 135 20.11 -10.97 -14.76
C ARG A 135 20.49 -12.09 -15.72
N ASN A 136 19.89 -12.10 -16.90
CA ASN A 136 20.02 -13.15 -17.92
C ASN A 136 19.44 -14.52 -17.49
N ALA A 137 18.47 -14.55 -16.58
CA ALA A 137 17.77 -15.75 -16.14
C ALA A 137 18.71 -16.89 -15.68
N GLN A 138 19.75 -16.56 -14.93
CA GLN A 138 20.79 -17.52 -14.50
C GLN A 138 20.47 -18.21 -13.16
N GLY A 139 19.50 -17.70 -12.41
CA GLY A 139 19.07 -18.28 -11.14
C GLY A 139 18.22 -19.54 -11.27
N GLN A 140 17.78 -20.04 -10.14
CA GLN A 140 16.79 -21.12 -10.08
C GLN A 140 15.38 -20.57 -10.27
N THR A 141 14.48 -21.39 -10.82
CA THR A 141 13.07 -21.06 -10.85
C THR A 141 12.50 -21.15 -9.42
N LYS A 142 11.79 -20.12 -8.98
CA LYS A 142 11.05 -20.06 -7.73
C LYS A 142 9.66 -19.51 -7.99
N ASN A 143 8.75 -19.71 -7.06
CA ASN A 143 7.40 -19.16 -7.08
C ASN A 143 7.34 -17.92 -6.19
N TYR A 144 6.69 -16.87 -6.70
CA TYR A 144 6.52 -15.58 -6.00
C TYR A 144 5.04 -15.20 -5.96
N PRO A 145 4.48 -14.87 -4.79
CA PRO A 145 3.09 -14.41 -4.64
C PRO A 145 2.96 -12.96 -5.11
N ASP A 146 3.08 -12.73 -6.42
CA ASP A 146 3.19 -11.40 -7.02
C ASP A 146 1.89 -10.89 -7.67
N VAL A 147 0.83 -11.70 -7.79
CA VAL A 147 -0.42 -11.28 -8.42
C VAL A 147 -1.57 -11.26 -7.41
N ILE A 148 -2.20 -10.09 -7.21
CA ILE A 148 -3.47 -9.99 -6.49
C ILE A 148 -4.57 -10.47 -7.44
N TYR A 149 -4.98 -11.75 -7.28
CA TYR A 149 -5.67 -12.45 -8.36
C TYR A 149 -7.20 -12.45 -8.20
N LYS A 150 -7.75 -13.38 -7.44
CA LYS A 150 -9.20 -13.55 -7.28
C LYS A 150 -9.56 -13.84 -5.84
N GLY A 151 -10.71 -13.32 -5.41
CA GLY A 151 -11.30 -13.67 -4.13
C GLY A 151 -12.06 -15.01 -4.18
N GLY A 152 -12.71 -15.32 -3.07
CA GLY A 152 -13.56 -16.50 -2.93
C GLY A 152 -12.87 -17.67 -2.23
N LYS A 153 -13.40 -18.89 -2.46
CA LYS A 153 -12.92 -20.10 -1.81
C LYS A 153 -11.70 -20.67 -2.51
N LYS A 154 -10.79 -21.22 -1.72
CA LYS A 154 -9.55 -21.85 -2.19
C LYS A 154 -9.27 -23.11 -1.38
N ASP A 155 -8.84 -24.16 -2.03
CA ASP A 155 -8.27 -25.33 -1.37
C ASP A 155 -6.76 -25.08 -1.17
N ILE A 156 -6.22 -25.52 -0.04
CA ILE A 156 -4.81 -25.36 0.32
C ILE A 156 -4.25 -26.73 0.66
N ASP A 157 -3.16 -27.09 0.01
CA ASP A 157 -2.49 -28.38 0.20
C ASP A 157 -1.72 -28.42 1.52
N ALA A 158 -1.40 -29.64 1.99
CA ALA A 158 -0.63 -29.86 3.20
C ALA A 158 0.77 -29.22 3.13
N GLN A 159 1.19 -28.58 4.21
CA GLN A 159 2.49 -27.88 4.33
C GLN A 159 2.66 -26.72 3.36
N ASP A 160 1.55 -26.08 2.99
CA ASP A 160 1.52 -24.93 2.10
C ASP A 160 1.23 -23.62 2.88
N VAL A 161 1.61 -22.51 2.26
CA VAL A 161 1.35 -21.14 2.71
C VAL A 161 0.59 -20.41 1.62
N GLN A 162 -0.50 -19.75 2.01
CA GLN A 162 -1.23 -18.89 1.10
C GLN A 162 -1.42 -17.50 1.71
N PHE A 163 -1.50 -16.51 0.83
CA PHE A 163 -1.61 -15.12 1.22
C PHE A 163 -2.89 -14.51 0.65
N ALA A 164 -3.64 -13.80 1.49
CA ALA A 164 -4.75 -12.98 1.04
C ALA A 164 -4.40 -11.50 1.21
N TRP A 165 -4.57 -10.73 0.14
CA TRP A 165 -4.44 -9.28 0.14
C TRP A 165 -5.78 -8.66 0.50
N VAL A 166 -5.75 -7.72 1.42
CA VAL A 166 -6.93 -6.98 1.89
C VAL A 166 -6.72 -5.51 1.56
N ASN A 167 -7.56 -4.98 0.69
CA ASN A 167 -7.64 -3.55 0.40
C ASN A 167 -8.90 -2.98 1.05
N ILE A 168 -8.76 -1.89 1.81
CA ILE A 168 -9.83 -1.22 2.54
C ILE A 168 -9.97 0.18 2.00
N ALA A 169 -10.99 0.41 1.18
CA ALA A 169 -11.32 1.73 0.67
C ALA A 169 -12.11 2.54 1.72
N ILE A 170 -11.74 3.79 1.92
CA ILE A 170 -12.41 4.74 2.79
C ILE A 170 -13.16 5.76 1.92
N PRO A 171 -14.47 5.64 1.72
CA PRO A 171 -15.24 6.60 0.95
C PRO A 171 -15.10 8.04 1.48
N LYS A 172 -15.24 9.01 0.59
CA LYS A 172 -15.12 10.45 0.93
C LYS A 172 -16.16 10.91 1.95
N ASP A 173 -17.29 10.26 2.00
CA ASP A 173 -18.42 10.55 2.90
C ASP A 173 -18.41 9.69 4.17
N THR A 174 -17.34 8.92 4.42
CA THR A 174 -17.16 8.20 5.67
C THR A 174 -17.06 9.18 6.82
N ALA A 175 -17.78 8.93 7.91
CA ALA A 175 -17.65 9.75 9.10
C ALA A 175 -16.30 9.49 9.80
N ALA A 176 -15.61 10.54 10.21
CA ALA A 176 -14.37 10.39 10.98
C ALA A 176 -14.60 9.68 12.32
N GLY A 177 -13.66 8.86 12.76
CA GLY A 177 -13.70 8.11 14.01
C GLY A 177 -12.96 6.78 13.96
N ASN A 178 -12.99 6.07 15.08
CA ASN A 178 -12.33 4.77 15.22
C ASN A 178 -13.32 3.65 14.90
N TYR A 179 -13.06 2.91 13.83
CA TYR A 179 -13.87 1.78 13.39
C TYR A 179 -13.22 0.47 13.79
N THR A 180 -14.01 -0.48 14.27
CA THR A 180 -13.56 -1.84 14.56
C THR A 180 -14.43 -2.84 13.82
N GLY A 181 -13.79 -3.81 13.19
CA GLY A 181 -14.44 -4.91 12.50
C GLY A 181 -13.61 -6.18 12.58
N THR A 182 -14.12 -7.23 11.97
CA THR A 182 -13.48 -8.55 12.00
C THR A 182 -13.28 -9.05 10.58
N ILE A 183 -12.09 -9.55 10.30
CA ILE A 183 -11.85 -10.40 9.14
C ILE A 183 -11.78 -11.85 9.62
N THR A 184 -12.55 -12.71 8.96
CA THR A 184 -12.75 -14.10 9.35
C THR A 184 -12.13 -15.02 8.32
N VAL A 185 -11.28 -15.95 8.77
CA VAL A 185 -10.74 -17.03 7.95
C VAL A 185 -11.40 -18.34 8.36
N SER A 186 -12.12 -18.97 7.44
CA SER A 186 -12.86 -20.22 7.65
C SER A 186 -12.39 -21.30 6.67
N ALA A 187 -12.55 -22.56 7.03
CA ALA A 187 -12.34 -23.73 6.19
C ALA A 187 -13.30 -24.85 6.61
N ASP A 188 -13.53 -25.82 5.73
CA ASP A 188 -14.44 -26.94 6.02
C ASP A 188 -13.97 -27.78 7.22
N GLU A 189 -12.67 -27.88 7.44
CA GLU A 189 -12.04 -28.65 8.52
C GLU A 189 -11.95 -27.92 9.86
N LEU A 190 -12.32 -26.63 9.92
CA LEU A 190 -12.29 -25.82 11.14
C LEU A 190 -13.63 -25.86 11.85
N GLU A 191 -13.65 -26.27 13.12
CA GLU A 191 -14.83 -26.14 13.98
C GLU A 191 -15.20 -24.69 14.26
N LYS A 192 -14.19 -23.81 14.30
CA LYS A 192 -14.33 -22.36 14.50
C LYS A 192 -13.38 -21.62 13.58
N PRO A 193 -13.85 -20.56 12.93
CA PRO A 193 -13.00 -19.73 12.11
C PRO A 193 -11.96 -18.97 12.96
N PHE A 194 -10.90 -18.52 12.32
CA PHE A 194 -10.02 -17.48 12.88
C PHE A 194 -10.70 -16.12 12.74
N GLU A 195 -10.66 -15.33 13.80
CA GLU A 195 -11.19 -13.97 13.81
C GLU A 195 -10.03 -12.99 14.04
N LEU A 196 -9.79 -12.12 13.06
CA LEU A 196 -8.76 -11.10 13.08
C LEU A 196 -9.42 -9.74 13.27
N THR A 197 -8.98 -9.00 14.28
CA THR A 197 -9.54 -7.68 14.60
C THR A 197 -8.88 -6.61 13.74
N TYR A 198 -9.69 -5.79 13.10
CA TYR A 198 -9.24 -4.64 12.33
C TYR A 198 -9.73 -3.35 12.98
N ASN A 199 -8.79 -2.49 13.36
CA ASN A 199 -9.05 -1.17 13.92
C ASN A 199 -8.59 -0.12 12.92
N ILE A 200 -9.50 0.71 12.44
CA ILE A 200 -9.22 1.76 11.46
C ILE A 200 -9.57 3.11 12.07
N GLU A 201 -8.58 3.96 12.24
CA GLU A 201 -8.77 5.36 12.56
C GLU A 201 -8.99 6.15 11.27
N VAL A 202 -10.15 6.77 11.11
CA VAL A 202 -10.48 7.65 9.98
C VAL A 202 -10.40 9.10 10.44
N LEU A 203 -9.42 9.83 9.91
CA LEU A 203 -9.23 11.26 10.21
C LEU A 203 -10.13 12.12 9.31
N ASN A 204 -10.60 13.26 9.85
CA ASN A 204 -11.43 14.20 9.10
C ASN A 204 -10.59 15.12 8.20
N LEU A 205 -9.77 14.53 7.36
CA LEU A 205 -9.01 15.15 6.30
C LEU A 205 -9.27 14.40 5.00
N VAL A 206 -9.29 15.08 3.88
CA VAL A 206 -9.49 14.44 2.57
C VAL A 206 -8.14 14.11 1.96
N GLN A 207 -7.97 12.88 1.46
CA GLN A 207 -6.79 12.47 0.73
C GLN A 207 -6.46 13.49 -0.37
N PRO A 208 -5.25 14.09 -0.35
CA PRO A 208 -4.82 15.00 -1.39
C PRO A 208 -4.70 14.30 -2.76
N ALA A 209 -4.75 15.08 -3.82
CA ALA A 209 -4.53 14.57 -5.16
C ALA A 209 -3.08 14.04 -5.31
N PRO A 210 -2.88 12.99 -6.12
CA PRO A 210 -1.58 12.33 -6.26
C PRO A 210 -0.54 13.17 -7.02
N GLU A 211 -0.96 14.18 -7.80
CA GLU A 211 -0.10 15.03 -8.63
C GLU A 211 0.90 15.89 -7.82
N ALA A 212 0.85 15.82 -6.50
CA ALA A 212 1.89 16.40 -5.65
C ALA A 212 3.28 15.76 -5.85
N THR A 213 3.35 14.60 -6.50
CA THR A 213 4.58 13.88 -6.86
C THR A 213 4.61 13.71 -8.37
N GLU A 214 5.66 14.22 -9.03
CA GLU A 214 5.88 13.99 -10.47
C GLU A 214 6.10 12.50 -10.71
N LEU A 215 5.21 11.87 -11.47
CA LEU A 215 5.24 10.43 -11.70
C LEU A 215 5.42 10.12 -13.18
N GLN A 216 6.52 9.45 -13.48
CA GLN A 216 6.94 9.12 -14.85
C GLN A 216 7.15 7.61 -14.97
N VAL A 217 6.12 6.86 -15.40
CA VAL A 217 6.23 5.42 -15.61
C VAL A 217 5.94 5.09 -17.07
N TRP A 218 6.92 4.52 -17.75
CA TRP A 218 6.90 4.36 -19.20
C TRP A 218 6.00 3.21 -19.65
N GLN A 219 5.19 3.46 -20.67
CA GLN A 219 4.29 2.47 -21.26
C GLN A 219 4.97 1.80 -22.46
N HIS A 220 4.66 0.49 -22.66
CA HIS A 220 5.19 -0.35 -23.74
C HIS A 220 4.06 -0.93 -24.60
N PRO A 221 3.39 -0.12 -25.45
CA PRO A 221 2.18 -0.55 -26.16
C PRO A 221 2.42 -1.75 -27.10
N PHE A 222 3.59 -1.85 -27.72
CA PHE A 222 3.93 -3.01 -28.56
C PHE A 222 4.04 -4.29 -27.73
N SER A 223 4.55 -4.20 -26.51
CA SER A 223 4.64 -5.33 -25.60
C SER A 223 3.26 -5.84 -25.21
N VAL A 224 2.33 -4.94 -24.87
CA VAL A 224 0.95 -5.27 -24.54
C VAL A 224 0.26 -5.95 -25.73
N ALA A 225 0.32 -5.36 -26.92
CA ALA A 225 -0.28 -5.93 -28.14
C ALA A 225 0.25 -7.35 -28.42
N ASN A 226 1.57 -7.51 -28.42
CA ASN A 226 2.23 -8.78 -28.73
C ASN A 226 1.94 -9.86 -27.71
N TYR A 227 1.84 -9.51 -26.43
CA TYR A 227 1.40 -10.44 -25.40
C TYR A 227 0.01 -11.01 -25.71
N TYR A 228 -0.99 -10.17 -25.95
CA TYR A 228 -2.36 -10.61 -26.18
C TYR A 228 -2.55 -11.30 -27.54
N LEU A 229 -1.74 -10.97 -28.53
CA LEU A 229 -1.71 -11.69 -29.81
C LEU A 229 -1.01 -13.04 -29.73
N GLY A 230 -0.40 -13.39 -28.58
CA GLY A 230 0.32 -14.64 -28.39
C GLY A 230 1.59 -14.75 -29.24
N LEU A 231 2.19 -13.60 -29.60
CA LEU A 231 3.41 -13.59 -30.40
C LEU A 231 4.64 -13.89 -29.52
N GLY A 232 5.69 -14.41 -30.11
CA GLY A 232 6.97 -14.61 -29.43
C GLY A 232 7.05 -15.87 -28.55
N GLU A 233 6.24 -16.90 -28.82
CA GLU A 233 6.41 -18.21 -28.20
C GLU A 233 7.78 -18.79 -28.57
N ASN A 234 8.78 -18.40 -27.79
CA ASN A 234 10.12 -18.96 -27.93
C ASN A 234 10.64 -19.38 -26.55
N PRO A 235 10.76 -20.69 -26.27
CA PRO A 235 11.26 -21.20 -25.00
C PRO A 235 12.66 -20.69 -24.63
N SER A 236 13.43 -20.20 -25.62
CA SER A 236 14.73 -19.56 -25.39
C SER A 236 14.67 -18.05 -25.16
N GLY A 237 13.45 -17.47 -25.08
CA GLY A 237 13.25 -16.04 -24.84
C GLY A 237 13.72 -15.17 -26.03
N GLY A 238 13.55 -15.66 -27.25
CA GLY A 238 13.87 -14.91 -28.45
C GLY A 238 12.83 -13.85 -28.78
N ILE A 239 13.28 -12.77 -29.42
CA ILE A 239 12.42 -11.71 -29.93
C ILE A 239 11.59 -12.25 -31.08
N THR A 240 10.28 -11.93 -31.09
CA THR A 240 9.48 -12.17 -32.29
C THR A 240 9.81 -11.13 -33.37
N ASN A 241 9.92 -11.60 -34.61
CA ASN A 241 10.02 -10.72 -35.78
C ASN A 241 8.65 -10.55 -36.45
N GLU A 242 7.62 -11.13 -35.91
CA GLU A 242 6.26 -10.98 -36.45
C GLU A 242 5.75 -9.59 -36.11
N VAL A 243 5.23 -8.88 -37.13
CA VAL A 243 4.70 -7.53 -37.02
C VAL A 243 3.23 -7.56 -37.46
N ARG A 244 2.36 -7.01 -36.64
CA ARG A 244 0.92 -6.97 -36.86
C ARG A 244 0.47 -5.54 -37.07
N GLU A 245 0.92 -4.96 -38.21
CA GLU A 245 0.55 -3.58 -38.60
C GLU A 245 -0.96 -3.34 -38.67
N ASP A 246 -1.74 -4.40 -38.96
CA ASP A 246 -3.19 -4.40 -38.99
C ASP A 246 -3.86 -4.27 -37.60
N PHE A 247 -3.09 -4.46 -36.52
CA PHE A 247 -3.59 -4.44 -35.14
C PHE A 247 -3.08 -3.24 -34.33
N TYR A 248 -1.80 -2.86 -34.50
CA TYR A 248 -1.19 -1.85 -33.68
C TYR A 248 -1.92 -0.52 -33.81
N PHE A 249 -2.16 0.14 -32.66
CA PHE A 249 -2.83 1.44 -32.51
C PHE A 249 -4.24 1.52 -33.09
N THR A 250 -4.90 0.36 -33.23
CA THR A 250 -6.34 0.27 -33.50
C THR A 250 -7.14 0.30 -32.19
N GLU A 251 -8.46 0.49 -32.28
CA GLU A 251 -9.35 0.46 -31.10
C GLU A 251 -9.23 -0.85 -30.32
N LYS A 252 -9.03 -1.99 -30.98
CA LYS A 252 -8.81 -3.28 -30.32
C LYS A 252 -7.52 -3.30 -29.48
N HIS A 253 -6.47 -2.68 -29.98
CA HIS A 253 -5.24 -2.51 -29.22
C HIS A 253 -5.46 -1.59 -28.00
N PHE A 254 -6.14 -0.45 -28.19
CA PHE A 254 -6.44 0.47 -27.11
C PHE A 254 -7.34 -0.11 -26.03
N ASN A 255 -8.27 -0.98 -26.39
CA ASN A 255 -9.11 -1.69 -25.43
C ASN A 255 -8.31 -2.62 -24.48
N LEU A 256 -7.14 -3.10 -24.90
CA LEU A 256 -6.24 -3.88 -24.06
C LEU A 256 -5.57 -3.02 -22.97
N MET A 257 -5.45 -1.71 -23.19
CA MET A 257 -4.69 -0.80 -22.34
C MET A 257 -5.58 0.17 -21.54
N ARG A 258 -6.80 0.40 -22.00
CA ARG A 258 -7.67 1.49 -21.51
C ARG A 258 -7.83 1.52 -20.00
N ASP A 259 -8.05 0.37 -19.37
CA ASP A 259 -8.24 0.31 -17.91
C ASP A 259 -6.93 0.54 -17.15
N SER A 260 -5.82 -0.03 -17.62
CA SER A 260 -4.51 0.16 -16.99
C SER A 260 -3.98 1.60 -17.15
N ILE A 261 -4.27 2.25 -18.27
CA ILE A 261 -3.91 3.66 -18.47
C ILE A 261 -4.77 4.59 -17.60
N LYS A 262 -6.07 4.29 -17.40
CA LYS A 262 -6.88 5.02 -16.43
C LYS A 262 -6.39 4.86 -14.99
N GLU A 263 -5.94 3.66 -14.64
CA GLU A 263 -5.28 3.43 -13.34
C GLU A 263 -4.01 4.27 -13.20
N TYR A 264 -3.19 4.34 -14.24
CA TYR A 264 -1.99 5.19 -14.27
C TYR A 264 -2.33 6.67 -14.00
N VAL A 265 -3.38 7.19 -14.62
CA VAL A 265 -3.88 8.56 -14.34
C VAL A 265 -4.34 8.70 -12.89
N SER A 266 -5.00 7.69 -12.34
CA SER A 266 -5.55 7.75 -10.97
C SER A 266 -4.48 7.91 -9.89
N ILE A 267 -3.24 7.53 -10.20
CA ILE A 267 -2.08 7.68 -9.32
C ILE A 267 -1.21 8.90 -9.65
N GLY A 268 -1.67 9.78 -10.55
CA GLY A 268 -0.99 11.02 -10.91
C GLY A 268 -0.04 10.89 -12.11
N GLY A 269 -0.16 9.83 -12.90
CA GLY A 269 0.66 9.63 -14.10
C GLY A 269 0.22 10.53 -15.26
N HIS A 270 1.11 11.37 -15.76
CA HIS A 270 0.89 12.33 -16.83
C HIS A 270 2.00 12.36 -17.89
N ASP A 271 2.85 11.33 -17.93
CA ASP A 271 3.85 11.23 -18.99
C ASP A 271 3.55 10.06 -19.94
N VAL A 272 3.90 10.24 -21.19
CA VAL A 272 3.67 9.29 -22.28
C VAL A 272 4.96 9.03 -23.01
N VAL A 273 5.33 7.77 -23.16
CA VAL A 273 6.46 7.37 -23.99
C VAL A 273 6.00 7.08 -25.42
N ALA A 274 6.69 7.68 -26.39
CA ALA A 274 6.49 7.43 -27.81
C ALA A 274 7.81 7.08 -28.49
N ASN A 275 7.89 5.89 -29.08
CA ASN A 275 9.08 5.45 -29.82
C ASN A 275 9.09 6.08 -31.20
N VAL A 276 10.00 7.03 -31.45
CA VAL A 276 10.17 7.66 -32.76
C VAL A 276 11.21 6.96 -33.64
N VAL A 277 11.89 5.95 -33.09
CA VAL A 277 12.79 5.03 -33.78
C VAL A 277 12.54 3.60 -33.35
N GLU A 278 12.88 2.63 -34.21
CA GLU A 278 12.82 1.21 -33.87
C GLU A 278 13.93 0.86 -32.84
N GLU A 279 13.58 0.06 -31.84
CA GLU A 279 14.54 -0.48 -30.87
C GLU A 279 15.36 0.59 -30.14
N ALA A 280 14.72 1.62 -29.63
CA ALA A 280 15.36 2.68 -28.85
C ALA A 280 16.27 2.14 -27.72
N TRP A 281 15.86 1.04 -27.10
CA TRP A 281 16.58 0.35 -26.00
C TRP A 281 17.37 -0.89 -26.44
N ASN A 282 17.57 -1.12 -27.74
CA ASN A 282 18.41 -2.21 -28.28
C ASN A 282 18.06 -3.60 -27.72
N HIS A 283 16.81 -4.02 -27.88
CA HIS A 283 16.30 -5.33 -27.47
C HIS A 283 16.30 -5.58 -25.96
N GLN A 284 16.23 -4.53 -25.13
CA GLN A 284 16.07 -4.71 -23.69
C GLN A 284 14.64 -5.13 -23.32
N SER A 285 13.63 -4.79 -24.11
CA SER A 285 12.27 -5.31 -24.00
C SER A 285 12.20 -6.77 -24.46
N TYR A 286 11.21 -7.53 -23.96
CA TYR A 286 10.98 -8.91 -24.39
C TYR A 286 10.53 -8.97 -25.86
N TYR A 287 9.63 -8.09 -26.24
CA TYR A 287 9.17 -7.89 -27.61
C TYR A 287 9.92 -6.76 -28.31
N ASN A 288 9.89 -6.73 -29.64
CA ASN A 288 10.47 -5.61 -30.38
C ASN A 288 9.67 -4.32 -30.17
N ASP A 289 10.37 -3.26 -29.87
CA ASP A 289 9.82 -1.90 -29.84
C ASP A 289 9.93 -1.29 -31.25
N LEU A 290 8.81 -1.16 -31.94
CA LEU A 290 8.77 -0.58 -33.27
C LEU A 290 8.75 0.95 -33.18
N SER A 291 9.09 1.63 -34.29
CA SER A 291 8.89 3.06 -34.41
C SER A 291 7.42 3.40 -34.62
N MET A 292 6.89 4.37 -33.89
CA MET A 292 5.55 4.93 -34.12
C MET A 292 5.55 5.93 -35.29
N VAL A 293 6.72 6.33 -35.76
CA VAL A 293 6.91 7.16 -36.96
C VAL A 293 7.54 6.33 -38.05
N LYS A 294 6.97 6.30 -39.26
CA LYS A 294 7.59 5.65 -40.42
C LYS A 294 8.54 6.59 -41.10
N TRP A 295 9.80 6.21 -41.16
CA TRP A 295 10.86 6.95 -41.83
C TRP A 295 11.03 6.48 -43.26
N THR A 296 10.89 7.34 -44.25
CA THR A 296 11.09 7.01 -45.65
C THR A 296 12.11 7.96 -46.27
N LYS A 297 13.18 7.39 -46.83
CA LYS A 297 14.10 8.12 -47.67
C LYS A 297 13.64 7.99 -49.11
N LYS A 298 13.22 9.10 -49.71
CA LYS A 298 12.72 9.15 -51.09
C LYS A 298 13.83 8.90 -52.10
N ALA A 299 13.46 8.54 -53.35
CA ALA A 299 14.43 8.28 -54.42
C ALA A 299 15.30 9.49 -54.78
N ASP A 300 14.84 10.71 -54.51
CA ASP A 300 15.58 11.97 -54.72
C ASP A 300 16.48 12.34 -53.52
N GLY A 301 16.47 11.53 -52.45
CA GLY A 301 17.25 11.72 -51.25
C GLY A 301 16.60 12.54 -50.14
N THR A 302 15.40 13.09 -50.37
CA THR A 302 14.62 13.76 -49.32
C THR A 302 13.99 12.78 -48.35
N TRP A 303 13.53 13.27 -47.19
CA TRP A 303 12.87 12.49 -46.18
C TRP A 303 11.37 12.75 -46.16
N GLU A 304 10.59 11.71 -45.88
CA GLU A 304 9.16 11.75 -45.60
C GLU A 304 8.88 10.97 -44.32
N PHE A 305 8.01 11.52 -43.45
CA PHE A 305 7.67 10.94 -42.16
C PHE A 305 6.14 10.74 -42.08
N ASP A 306 5.73 9.54 -41.66
CA ASP A 306 4.32 9.21 -41.48
C ASP A 306 4.07 9.03 -39.97
N TYR A 307 3.13 9.79 -39.45
CA TYR A 307 2.81 9.90 -38.03
C TYR A 307 1.52 9.15 -37.63
N ASP A 308 0.92 8.34 -38.49
CA ASP A 308 -0.38 7.72 -38.23
C ASP A 308 -0.45 6.97 -36.90
N TRP A 309 0.56 6.16 -36.56
CA TRP A 309 0.61 5.44 -35.29
C TRP A 309 0.92 6.36 -34.10
N TYR A 310 1.78 7.31 -34.29
CA TYR A 310 2.10 8.32 -33.29
C TYR A 310 0.86 9.13 -32.93
N ASP A 311 0.16 9.64 -33.92
CA ASP A 311 -1.06 10.44 -33.73
C ASP A 311 -2.16 9.63 -33.04
N ALA A 312 -2.36 8.36 -33.45
CA ALA A 312 -3.33 7.47 -32.82
C ALA A 312 -3.00 7.25 -31.34
N TRP A 313 -1.72 7.03 -31.01
CA TRP A 313 -1.24 6.84 -29.63
C TRP A 313 -1.47 8.07 -28.76
N ILE A 314 -1.05 9.25 -29.22
CA ILE A 314 -1.21 10.49 -28.48
C ILE A 314 -2.69 10.85 -28.29
N ASN A 315 -3.52 10.69 -29.32
CA ASN A 315 -4.96 10.90 -29.18
C ASN A 315 -5.62 9.94 -28.18
N PHE A 316 -5.21 8.68 -28.13
CA PHE A 316 -5.67 7.72 -27.11
C PHE A 316 -5.26 8.17 -25.70
N MET A 317 -4.06 8.66 -25.49
CA MET A 317 -3.60 9.19 -24.21
C MET A 317 -4.35 10.45 -23.78
N ILE A 318 -4.72 11.30 -24.72
CA ILE A 318 -5.60 12.46 -24.47
C ILE A 318 -7.00 11.98 -24.08
N GLU A 319 -7.55 11.00 -24.79
CA GLU A 319 -8.84 10.39 -24.44
C GLU A 319 -8.85 9.82 -23.01
N CYS A 320 -7.79 9.13 -22.63
CA CYS A 320 -7.61 8.56 -21.29
C CYS A 320 -7.28 9.59 -20.21
N LYS A 321 -7.06 10.87 -20.55
CA LYS A 321 -6.71 11.97 -19.63
C LYS A 321 -5.29 11.90 -19.06
N VAL A 322 -4.39 11.17 -19.69
CA VAL A 322 -2.96 11.25 -19.39
C VAL A 322 -2.43 12.62 -19.81
N LEU A 323 -2.88 13.10 -20.98
CA LEU A 323 -2.50 14.37 -21.57
C LEU A 323 -3.69 15.32 -21.67
N ASP A 324 -3.46 16.60 -21.42
CA ASP A 324 -4.36 17.71 -21.75
C ASP A 324 -3.54 18.88 -22.34
N PRO A 325 -3.20 18.81 -23.64
CA PRO A 325 -2.35 19.80 -24.29
C PRO A 325 -2.92 21.21 -24.21
N ALA A 326 -4.25 21.37 -24.24
CA ALA A 326 -4.92 22.66 -24.17
C ALA A 326 -4.67 23.42 -22.87
N ASN A 327 -4.41 22.67 -21.78
CA ASN A 327 -4.07 23.20 -20.46
C ASN A 327 -2.59 23.03 -20.11
N GLY A 328 -1.76 22.53 -21.03
CA GLY A 328 -0.32 22.29 -20.81
C GLY A 328 -0.05 21.15 -19.83
N ILE A 329 -0.99 20.19 -19.70
CA ILE A 329 -0.84 19.04 -18.78
C ILE A 329 -0.26 17.85 -19.53
N GLY A 330 0.76 17.24 -18.91
CA GLY A 330 1.43 16.05 -19.36
C GLY A 330 2.68 16.30 -20.19
N GLN A 331 3.39 15.21 -20.47
CA GLN A 331 4.64 15.21 -21.23
C GLN A 331 4.62 14.10 -22.27
N ILE A 332 4.96 14.40 -23.52
CA ILE A 332 5.17 13.41 -24.58
C ILE A 332 6.67 13.20 -24.74
N LYS A 333 7.19 12.07 -24.26
CA LYS A 333 8.62 11.74 -24.29
C LYS A 333 8.96 10.88 -25.50
N CYS A 334 9.60 11.48 -26.49
CA CYS A 334 9.92 10.86 -27.78
C CYS A 334 11.30 10.17 -27.72
N TYR A 335 11.31 8.84 -27.53
CA TYR A 335 12.52 8.03 -27.47
C TYR A 335 12.91 7.48 -28.85
N SER A 336 14.15 7.50 -29.26
CA SER A 336 15.26 8.22 -28.68
C SER A 336 16.11 8.82 -29.78
N ILE A 337 16.51 10.08 -29.63
CA ILE A 337 17.46 10.70 -30.56
C ILE A 337 18.86 10.02 -30.48
N VAL A 338 19.13 9.29 -29.38
CA VAL A 338 20.36 8.51 -29.16
C VAL A 338 19.98 7.08 -28.77
N PRO A 339 19.50 6.24 -29.71
CA PRO A 339 19.23 4.83 -29.43
C PRO A 339 20.46 4.11 -28.87
N TRP A 340 20.25 3.07 -28.05
CA TRP A 340 21.36 2.37 -27.40
C TRP A 340 22.42 1.79 -28.35
N ASN A 341 22.02 1.42 -29.59
CA ASN A 341 22.92 0.95 -30.65
C ASN A 341 23.24 2.04 -31.69
N ASN A 342 22.78 3.30 -31.48
CA ASN A 342 22.86 4.41 -32.42
C ASN A 342 22.25 4.08 -33.80
N GLN A 343 21.32 3.12 -33.88
CA GLN A 343 20.74 2.64 -35.12
C GLN A 343 19.43 3.33 -35.44
N ILE A 344 19.25 3.68 -36.70
CA ILE A 344 17.99 4.16 -37.26
C ILE A 344 17.57 3.20 -38.40
N ALA A 345 16.31 2.77 -38.37
CA ALA A 345 15.69 1.99 -39.42
C ALA A 345 14.80 2.89 -40.28
N TYR A 346 14.89 2.78 -41.58
CA TYR A 346 14.07 3.53 -42.52
C TYR A 346 13.84 2.76 -43.83
N TYR A 347 12.75 3.06 -44.53
CA TYR A 347 12.51 2.54 -45.86
C TYR A 347 13.24 3.41 -46.90
N ASP A 348 14.11 2.81 -47.72
CA ASP A 348 14.82 3.47 -48.80
C ASP A 348 14.12 3.15 -50.13
N GLU A 349 13.42 4.15 -50.70
CA GLU A 349 12.69 4.00 -51.97
C GLU A 349 13.62 3.64 -53.15
N ALA A 350 14.82 4.19 -53.19
CA ALA A 350 15.77 3.91 -54.27
C ALA A 350 16.24 2.46 -54.24
N GLN A 351 16.34 1.88 -53.04
CA GLN A 351 16.73 0.48 -52.83
C GLN A 351 15.52 -0.48 -52.75
N GLY A 352 14.31 0.06 -52.54
CA GLY A 352 13.09 -0.73 -52.37
C GLY A 352 13.06 -1.64 -51.16
N LYS A 353 13.74 -1.25 -50.06
CA LYS A 353 13.86 -2.07 -48.83
C LYS A 353 14.09 -1.21 -47.59
N VAL A 354 13.85 -1.83 -46.43
CA VAL A 354 14.26 -1.28 -45.14
C VAL A 354 15.79 -1.35 -45.00
N VAL A 355 16.38 -0.22 -44.58
CA VAL A 355 17.80 -0.06 -44.30
C VAL A 355 17.96 0.25 -42.81
N LYS A 356 18.98 -0.31 -42.18
CA LYS A 356 19.36 -0.03 -40.80
C LYS A 356 20.79 0.46 -40.78
N GLU A 357 20.99 1.67 -40.28
CA GLU A 357 22.32 2.31 -40.22
C GLU A 357 22.59 2.81 -38.80
N SER A 358 23.85 2.63 -38.34
CA SER A 358 24.29 3.13 -37.03
C SER A 358 25.25 4.29 -37.22
N HIS A 359 24.91 5.44 -36.63
CA HIS A 359 25.72 6.65 -36.71
C HIS A 359 25.79 7.31 -35.33
N ASN A 360 27.02 7.60 -34.88
CA ASN A 360 27.19 8.31 -33.61
C ASN A 360 26.67 9.73 -33.69
N PRO A 361 26.04 10.24 -32.62
CA PRO A 361 25.60 11.62 -32.50
C PRO A 361 26.71 12.61 -32.90
N GLY A 362 26.30 13.72 -33.53
CA GLY A 362 27.23 14.76 -34.00
C GLY A 362 27.92 14.50 -35.36
N THR A 363 27.91 13.26 -35.87
CA THR A 363 28.48 12.95 -37.19
C THR A 363 27.60 13.52 -38.32
N ALA A 364 28.20 13.81 -39.46
CA ALA A 364 27.48 14.39 -40.62
C ALA A 364 26.30 13.52 -41.08
N LYS A 365 26.48 12.19 -41.07
CA LYS A 365 25.43 11.24 -41.42
C LYS A 365 24.27 11.23 -40.44
N TRP A 366 24.59 11.28 -39.15
CA TRP A 366 23.57 11.38 -38.10
C TRP A 366 22.75 12.68 -38.22
N LYS A 367 23.44 13.81 -38.48
CA LYS A 367 22.79 15.11 -38.70
C LYS A 367 21.91 15.12 -39.94
N GLU A 368 22.34 14.48 -41.04
CA GLU A 368 21.57 14.34 -42.30
C GLU A 368 20.20 13.65 -42.07
N MET A 369 20.09 12.80 -41.05
CA MET A 369 18.87 12.07 -40.70
C MET A 369 18.01 12.86 -39.70
N TRP A 370 18.61 13.33 -38.62
CA TRP A 370 17.86 13.93 -37.52
C TRP A 370 17.41 15.37 -37.77
N GLU A 371 18.17 16.18 -38.47
CA GLU A 371 17.80 17.57 -38.73
C GLU A 371 16.50 17.68 -39.56
N PRO A 372 16.29 16.94 -40.67
CA PRO A 372 15.02 16.92 -41.37
C PRO A 372 13.86 16.40 -40.50
N PHE A 373 14.09 15.36 -39.72
CA PHE A 373 13.07 14.82 -38.83
C PHE A 373 12.61 15.87 -37.79
N LEU A 374 13.53 16.48 -37.07
CA LEU A 374 13.20 17.45 -36.04
C LEU A 374 12.43 18.67 -36.64
N LYS A 375 12.78 19.09 -37.85
CA LYS A 375 12.05 20.21 -38.54
C LYS A 375 10.63 19.80 -38.89
N ASP A 376 10.45 18.64 -39.51
CA ASP A 376 9.15 18.15 -39.93
C ASP A 376 8.26 17.83 -38.71
N PHE A 377 8.85 17.18 -37.70
CA PHE A 377 8.18 16.84 -36.45
C PHE A 377 7.74 18.09 -35.64
N MET A 378 8.52 19.16 -35.68
CA MET A 378 8.16 20.44 -35.08
C MET A 378 6.93 21.06 -35.76
N GLU A 379 6.90 21.07 -37.10
CA GLU A 379 5.73 21.55 -37.87
C GLU A 379 4.50 20.68 -37.55
N HIS A 380 4.66 19.36 -37.53
CA HIS A 380 3.60 18.41 -37.20
C HIS A 380 3.09 18.63 -35.76
N SER A 381 3.96 18.66 -34.74
CA SER A 381 3.60 18.83 -33.34
C SER A 381 2.89 20.16 -33.08
N LYS A 382 3.30 21.26 -33.78
CA LYS A 382 2.62 22.56 -33.72
C LYS A 382 1.25 22.51 -34.34
N LYS A 383 1.11 21.87 -35.50
CA LYS A 383 -0.17 21.68 -36.17
C LYS A 383 -1.17 20.92 -35.29
N MET A 384 -0.69 19.92 -34.54
CA MET A 384 -1.51 19.13 -33.62
C MET A 384 -1.76 19.82 -32.26
N GLY A 385 -1.02 20.89 -31.95
CA GLY A 385 -1.10 21.59 -30.67
C GLY A 385 -0.39 20.87 -29.52
N TRP A 386 0.62 20.05 -29.82
CA TRP A 386 1.36 19.24 -28.86
C TRP A 386 2.79 19.73 -28.59
N PHE A 387 3.27 20.70 -29.34
CA PHE A 387 4.67 21.16 -29.31
C PHE A 387 5.14 21.50 -27.89
N ASP A 388 4.33 22.26 -27.13
CA ASP A 388 4.71 22.77 -25.81
C ASP A 388 4.84 21.66 -24.71
N ILE A 389 4.28 20.48 -24.99
CA ILE A 389 4.36 19.31 -24.08
C ILE A 389 5.19 18.16 -24.67
N THR A 390 5.83 18.38 -25.85
CA THR A 390 6.67 17.35 -26.51
C THR A 390 8.13 17.52 -26.12
N TYR A 391 8.72 16.42 -25.69
CA TYR A 391 10.13 16.29 -25.29
C TYR A 391 10.86 15.34 -26.23
N ILE A 392 12.02 15.76 -26.75
CA ILE A 392 12.95 14.84 -27.41
C ILE A 392 13.78 14.18 -26.30
N SER A 393 13.69 12.85 -26.22
CA SER A 393 14.13 12.10 -25.05
C SER A 393 15.39 11.28 -25.34
N MET A 394 16.22 11.15 -24.31
CA MET A 394 17.43 10.34 -24.29
C MET A 394 17.46 9.45 -23.05
N ASP A 395 18.23 8.38 -23.15
CA ASP A 395 18.46 7.45 -22.05
C ASP A 395 19.89 7.61 -21.48
N GLU A 396 20.30 6.77 -20.54
CA GLU A 396 21.59 6.74 -19.81
C GLU A 396 22.81 6.62 -20.72
N ARG A 397 23.10 7.65 -21.51
CA ARG A 397 24.23 7.62 -22.45
C ARG A 397 25.42 8.43 -21.92
N GLY A 398 26.60 8.24 -22.53
CA GLY A 398 27.79 9.03 -22.23
C GLY A 398 27.64 10.48 -22.74
N LEU A 399 28.27 11.44 -22.04
CA LEU A 399 28.24 12.87 -22.44
C LEU A 399 28.73 13.09 -23.87
N ASP A 400 29.67 12.30 -24.35
CA ASP A 400 30.14 12.32 -25.73
C ASP A 400 29.09 12.05 -26.78
N GLN A 401 27.95 11.47 -26.38
CA GLN A 401 26.77 11.23 -27.22
C GLN A 401 25.61 12.16 -26.88
N LEU A 402 25.44 12.51 -25.61
CA LEU A 402 24.34 13.38 -25.16
C LEU A 402 24.56 14.84 -25.57
N GLU A 403 25.76 15.40 -25.40
CA GLU A 403 26.05 16.79 -25.76
C GLU A 403 25.75 17.10 -27.24
N PRO A 404 26.23 16.31 -28.23
CA PRO A 404 25.89 16.55 -29.62
C PRO A 404 24.39 16.39 -29.94
N ALA A 405 23.66 15.58 -29.17
CA ALA A 405 22.22 15.43 -29.34
C ALA A 405 21.48 16.67 -28.82
N VAL A 406 21.82 17.18 -27.63
CA VAL A 406 21.29 18.42 -27.08
C VAL A 406 21.57 19.59 -28.03
N GLU A 407 22.80 19.74 -28.54
CA GLU A 407 23.16 20.75 -29.54
C GLU A 407 22.30 20.66 -30.81
N MET A 408 21.97 19.45 -31.27
CA MET A 408 21.12 19.26 -32.45
C MET A 408 19.68 19.73 -32.15
N ILE A 409 19.10 19.36 -31.01
CA ILE A 409 17.74 19.77 -30.65
C ILE A 409 17.65 21.28 -30.53
N GLU A 410 18.58 21.91 -29.82
CA GLU A 410 18.67 23.38 -29.66
C GLU A 410 18.89 24.15 -30.98
N SER A 411 19.53 23.47 -31.97
CA SER A 411 19.80 24.11 -33.27
C SER A 411 18.56 24.21 -34.17
N VAL A 412 17.57 23.33 -33.97
CA VAL A 412 16.31 23.34 -34.72
C VAL A 412 15.29 24.19 -34.00
N LYS A 413 15.04 25.38 -34.54
CA LYS A 413 14.17 26.40 -33.92
C LYS A 413 13.03 26.80 -34.81
N ASP A 414 11.92 27.16 -34.19
CA ASP A 414 10.81 27.80 -34.86
C ASP A 414 11.06 29.28 -35.18
N GLU A 415 10.07 29.97 -35.72
CA GLU A 415 10.12 31.39 -36.07
C GLU A 415 10.30 32.30 -34.83
N ASP A 416 9.86 31.85 -33.66
CA ASP A 416 9.96 32.57 -32.37
C ASP A 416 11.26 32.25 -31.63
N GLY A 417 12.07 31.30 -32.14
CA GLY A 417 13.34 30.89 -31.58
C GLY A 417 13.21 29.72 -30.55
N ASN A 418 12.03 29.10 -30.41
CA ASN A 418 11.83 27.96 -29.52
C ASN A 418 12.31 26.66 -30.18
N HIS A 419 12.84 25.73 -29.38
CA HIS A 419 13.14 24.36 -29.77
C HIS A 419 12.29 23.39 -28.94
N PHE A 420 12.28 22.13 -29.29
CA PHE A 420 11.66 21.08 -28.44
C PHE A 420 12.26 21.07 -27.05
N LYS A 421 11.43 20.79 -26.05
CA LYS A 421 11.91 20.44 -24.72
C LYS A 421 12.74 19.17 -24.77
N ILE A 422 13.59 18.98 -23.78
CA ILE A 422 14.54 17.86 -23.72
C ILE A 422 14.30 17.10 -22.42
N SER A 423 14.28 15.76 -22.49
CA SER A 423 14.31 14.91 -21.28
C SER A 423 15.37 13.83 -21.36
N SER A 424 15.90 13.42 -20.21
CA SER A 424 16.91 12.34 -20.16
C SER A 424 16.95 11.64 -18.80
N ALA A 425 17.09 10.31 -18.83
CA ALA A 425 17.62 9.56 -17.70
C ALA A 425 19.13 9.76 -17.64
N LEU A 426 19.68 10.07 -16.46
CA LEU A 426 21.09 10.49 -16.32
C LEU A 426 21.78 9.85 -15.12
N ASN A 427 23.10 9.75 -15.25
CA ASN A 427 24.02 9.32 -14.20
C ASN A 427 24.89 10.49 -13.65
N TYR A 428 24.48 11.75 -13.89
CA TYR A 428 25.30 12.95 -13.68
C TYR A 428 24.60 13.92 -12.73
N ALA A 429 24.84 13.78 -11.42
CA ALA A 429 24.25 14.65 -10.39
C ALA A 429 25.22 15.67 -9.78
N ALA A 430 26.54 15.57 -10.08
CA ALA A 430 27.54 16.43 -9.45
C ALA A 430 27.57 17.85 -10.05
N PRO A 431 27.97 18.88 -9.29
CA PRO A 431 27.93 20.29 -9.72
C PRO A 431 28.75 20.58 -11.00
N GLU A 432 29.77 19.79 -11.29
CA GLU A 432 30.55 19.93 -12.53
C GLU A 432 29.75 19.65 -13.80
N TYR A 433 28.56 19.04 -13.69
CA TYR A 433 27.68 18.74 -14.81
C TYR A 433 26.52 19.75 -14.97
N TYR A 434 26.40 20.76 -14.09
CA TYR A 434 25.28 21.70 -14.15
C TYR A 434 25.17 22.45 -15.48
N GLU A 435 26.30 22.87 -16.07
CA GLU A 435 26.32 23.51 -17.39
C GLU A 435 25.65 22.64 -18.47
N PHE A 436 25.73 21.33 -18.36
CA PHE A 436 25.06 20.38 -19.25
C PHE A 436 23.62 20.11 -18.82
N THR A 437 23.39 19.79 -17.54
CA THR A 437 22.07 19.39 -17.05
C THR A 437 21.04 20.53 -17.11
N ASP A 438 21.46 21.79 -16.97
CA ASP A 438 20.59 22.96 -17.06
C ASP A 438 20.01 23.19 -18.47
N ARG A 439 20.54 22.52 -19.48
CA ARG A 439 20.04 22.53 -20.87
C ARG A 439 18.94 21.50 -21.11
N ILE A 440 18.64 20.67 -20.13
CA ILE A 440 17.66 19.58 -20.23
C ILE A 440 16.48 19.91 -19.31
N ASP A 441 15.27 20.03 -19.87
CA ASP A 441 14.10 20.49 -19.13
C ASP A 441 13.68 19.49 -18.02
N ASP A 442 13.80 18.19 -18.28
CA ASP A 442 13.42 17.12 -17.36
C ASP A 442 14.52 16.06 -17.26
N ILE A 443 15.09 15.89 -16.08
CA ILE A 443 16.08 14.85 -15.82
C ILE A 443 15.60 13.87 -14.76
N SER A 444 15.96 12.60 -14.96
CA SER A 444 15.80 11.55 -13.95
C SER A 444 17.17 11.02 -13.55
N ILE A 445 17.51 11.07 -12.26
CA ILE A 445 18.82 10.62 -11.76
C ILE A 445 18.70 9.22 -11.16
N ASN A 446 19.56 8.30 -11.61
CA ASN A 446 19.61 6.96 -11.03
C ASN A 446 19.99 7.00 -9.54
N LEU A 447 19.25 6.25 -8.71
CA LEU A 447 19.48 6.16 -7.26
C LEU A 447 20.94 5.81 -6.89
N GLY A 448 21.58 4.95 -7.69
CA GLY A 448 22.98 4.59 -7.52
C GLY A 448 23.96 5.74 -7.79
N ASN A 449 23.55 6.79 -8.49
CA ASN A 449 24.35 7.92 -8.95
C ASN A 449 23.94 9.27 -8.34
N THR A 450 23.05 9.29 -7.36
CA THR A 450 22.61 10.52 -6.64
C THR A 450 23.75 11.18 -5.81
N GLY A 451 24.88 10.51 -5.65
CA GLY A 451 25.95 10.97 -4.76
C GLY A 451 25.54 10.83 -3.29
N ASN A 452 25.60 11.95 -2.56
CA ASN A 452 24.99 12.02 -1.24
C ASN A 452 23.71 12.86 -1.26
N VAL A 453 22.94 12.82 -0.17
CA VAL A 453 21.65 13.53 -0.04
C VAL A 453 21.80 15.04 -0.31
N GLN A 454 22.81 15.67 0.28
CA GLN A 454 23.03 17.11 0.10
C GLN A 454 23.31 17.48 -1.37
N GLN A 455 24.12 16.68 -2.06
CA GLN A 455 24.39 16.90 -3.50
C GLN A 455 23.13 16.84 -4.34
N MET A 456 22.23 15.90 -4.00
CA MET A 456 20.99 15.74 -4.75
C MET A 456 20.00 16.86 -4.44
N ASN A 457 19.92 17.30 -3.16
CA ASN A 457 19.12 18.45 -2.77
C ASN A 457 19.64 19.73 -3.47
N ASP A 458 20.95 19.96 -3.49
CA ASP A 458 21.56 21.11 -4.16
C ASP A 458 21.22 21.13 -5.66
N LEU A 459 21.26 19.97 -6.32
CA LEU A 459 20.85 19.83 -7.73
C LEU A 459 19.37 20.12 -7.93
N SER A 460 18.53 19.49 -7.11
CA SER A 460 17.06 19.63 -7.22
C SER A 460 16.60 21.06 -6.99
N ASP A 461 17.15 21.73 -5.96
CA ASP A 461 16.84 23.14 -5.66
C ASP A 461 17.35 24.07 -6.76
N HIS A 462 18.59 23.90 -7.21
CA HIS A 462 19.16 24.66 -8.32
C HIS A 462 18.27 24.58 -9.58
N ARG A 463 17.87 23.38 -9.96
CA ARG A 463 17.05 23.16 -11.15
C ARG A 463 15.61 23.65 -10.98
N ARG A 464 15.05 23.53 -9.78
CA ARG A 464 13.72 24.08 -9.46
C ARG A 464 13.70 25.61 -9.58
N ASP A 465 14.77 26.29 -9.14
CA ASP A 465 14.92 27.74 -9.30
C ASP A 465 14.97 28.18 -10.78
N LEU A 466 15.38 27.29 -11.68
CA LEU A 466 15.36 27.46 -13.13
C LEU A 466 14.03 27.06 -13.78
N GLY A 467 13.08 26.49 -13.03
CA GLY A 467 11.83 25.94 -13.54
C GLY A 467 11.96 24.61 -14.25
N LEU A 468 13.01 23.83 -13.95
CA LEU A 468 13.34 22.54 -14.54
C LEU A 468 12.94 21.40 -13.60
N THR A 469 12.54 20.25 -14.17
CA THR A 469 12.11 19.07 -13.41
C THR A 469 13.29 18.15 -13.11
N THR A 470 13.28 17.61 -11.89
CA THR A 470 14.27 16.62 -11.45
C THR A 470 13.58 15.48 -10.72
N THR A 471 13.64 14.27 -11.27
CA THR A 471 13.13 13.06 -10.63
C THR A 471 14.28 12.10 -10.29
N MET A 472 13.99 11.07 -9.49
CA MET A 472 14.90 9.95 -9.31
C MET A 472 14.30 8.68 -9.89
N TYR A 473 15.14 7.67 -10.18
CA TYR A 473 14.69 6.34 -10.57
C TYR A 473 15.57 5.24 -10.00
N THR A 474 15.03 4.04 -9.95
CA THR A 474 15.74 2.82 -9.64
C THR A 474 15.81 1.91 -10.86
N CYS A 475 16.91 1.20 -11.04
CA CYS A 475 17.07 0.23 -12.10
C CYS A 475 17.77 -1.04 -11.60
N THR A 476 18.09 -1.93 -12.52
CA THR A 476 18.79 -3.17 -12.21
C THR A 476 20.11 -2.89 -11.48
N GLY A 477 20.31 -3.50 -10.34
CA GLY A 477 21.46 -3.28 -9.46
C GLY A 477 21.24 -2.27 -8.34
N ASP A 478 20.09 -1.58 -8.28
CA ASP A 478 19.74 -0.73 -7.14
C ASP A 478 19.01 -1.53 -6.05
N TYR A 479 19.10 -1.03 -4.82
CA TYR A 479 18.34 -1.48 -3.69
C TYR A 479 18.04 -0.26 -2.79
N PRO A 480 16.79 -0.05 -2.37
CA PRO A 480 15.56 -0.79 -2.71
C PRO A 480 15.19 -0.80 -4.19
N SER A 481 14.29 -1.65 -4.62
CA SER A 481 13.90 -1.79 -6.02
C SER A 481 12.52 -2.44 -6.23
N ASN A 482 12.10 -2.53 -7.50
CA ASN A 482 10.77 -2.93 -7.92
C ASN A 482 10.76 -4.28 -8.66
N PHE A 483 11.32 -5.34 -8.09
CA PHE A 483 11.31 -6.66 -8.73
C PHE A 483 10.30 -7.60 -8.07
N MET A 484 9.93 -8.69 -8.74
CA MET A 484 9.14 -9.77 -8.12
C MET A 484 9.83 -10.36 -6.88
N ILE A 485 11.17 -10.25 -6.84
CA ILE A 485 12.02 -10.75 -5.76
C ILE A 485 12.29 -9.72 -4.66
N SER A 486 11.78 -8.49 -4.83
CA SER A 486 11.90 -7.41 -3.85
C SER A 486 10.78 -7.48 -2.82
N ASP A 487 11.04 -6.96 -1.63
CA ASP A 487 9.96 -6.70 -0.69
C ASP A 487 8.98 -5.68 -1.29
N PRO A 488 7.67 -5.88 -1.21
CA PRO A 488 6.70 -4.87 -1.64
C PRO A 488 6.94 -3.49 -1.03
N GLY A 489 7.45 -3.44 0.20
CA GLY A 489 7.82 -2.22 0.92
C GLY A 489 8.99 -1.44 0.33
N ASP A 490 9.78 -2.03 -0.58
CA ASP A 490 10.89 -1.35 -1.26
C ASP A 490 10.35 -0.19 -2.12
N ASN A 491 9.28 -0.41 -2.88
CA ASN A 491 8.64 0.65 -3.68
C ASN A 491 8.00 1.75 -2.84
N TYR A 492 7.46 1.38 -1.69
CA TYR A 492 6.93 2.34 -0.73
C TYR A 492 8.03 3.27 -0.21
N TRP A 493 9.22 2.72 0.09
CA TRP A 493 10.38 3.48 0.49
C TRP A 493 10.91 4.38 -0.64
N ASP A 494 10.97 3.90 -1.88
CA ASP A 494 11.45 4.68 -3.03
C ASP A 494 10.67 5.99 -3.17
N ILE A 495 9.37 5.97 -3.00
CA ILE A 495 8.54 7.18 -3.07
C ILE A 495 8.79 8.12 -1.88
N TRP A 496 8.87 7.60 -0.67
CA TRP A 496 9.24 8.42 0.50
C TRP A 496 10.62 9.05 0.35
N TYR A 497 11.56 8.32 -0.25
CA TYR A 497 12.95 8.79 -0.39
C TYR A 497 13.08 9.97 -1.38
N THR A 498 12.09 10.19 -2.26
CA THR A 498 12.03 11.40 -3.09
C THR A 498 12.02 12.68 -2.24
N MET A 499 11.37 12.66 -1.09
CA MET A 499 11.36 13.79 -0.15
C MET A 499 12.74 14.03 0.47
N THR A 500 13.46 12.96 0.82
CA THR A 500 14.83 13.04 1.35
C THR A 500 15.80 13.62 0.32
N LEU A 501 15.64 13.24 -0.95
CA LEU A 501 16.47 13.75 -2.06
C LEU A 501 16.03 15.11 -2.59
N GLY A 502 14.91 15.65 -2.10
CA GLY A 502 14.35 16.92 -2.57
C GLY A 502 13.90 16.89 -4.05
N THR A 503 13.72 15.70 -4.64
CA THR A 503 13.29 15.57 -6.04
C THR A 503 11.80 15.83 -6.21
N ASP A 504 11.40 16.22 -7.41
CA ASP A 504 9.99 16.49 -7.74
C ASP A 504 9.18 15.18 -7.75
N GLY A 505 9.83 14.04 -8.01
CA GLY A 505 9.17 12.75 -8.02
C GLY A 505 10.03 11.57 -8.42
N TYR A 506 9.38 10.58 -9.02
CA TYR A 506 9.95 9.26 -9.31
C TYR A 506 9.68 8.83 -10.75
N MET A 507 10.68 8.23 -11.39
CA MET A 507 10.56 7.63 -12.71
C MET A 507 10.80 6.12 -12.67
N ARG A 508 10.11 5.37 -13.54
CA ARG A 508 10.37 3.96 -13.78
C ARG A 508 10.19 3.62 -15.26
N TRP A 509 11.10 2.81 -15.81
CA TRP A 509 11.15 2.55 -17.25
C TRP A 509 10.04 1.65 -17.79
N ALA A 510 9.23 0.95 -16.90
CA ALA A 510 8.22 0.05 -17.44
C ALA A 510 7.00 -0.13 -16.53
N TRP A 511 5.84 0.23 -17.10
CA TRP A 511 4.51 -0.02 -16.58
C TRP A 511 4.01 -1.41 -16.94
N ASP A 512 4.17 -1.81 -18.21
CA ASP A 512 3.52 -2.92 -18.86
C ASP A 512 4.36 -3.61 -19.95
N ASN A 513 5.68 -3.68 -19.76
CA ASN A 513 6.61 -4.38 -20.65
C ASN A 513 6.57 -5.88 -20.37
N TYR A 514 5.51 -6.54 -20.85
CA TYR A 514 5.20 -7.93 -20.56
C TYR A 514 6.15 -8.92 -21.24
N VAL A 515 6.30 -10.10 -20.64
CA VAL A 515 6.94 -11.27 -21.25
C VAL A 515 5.88 -12.21 -21.82
N TYR A 516 6.30 -13.27 -22.53
CA TYR A 516 5.35 -14.18 -23.19
C TYR A 516 4.41 -14.91 -22.22
N ASP A 517 4.93 -15.43 -21.12
CA ASP A 517 4.15 -16.25 -20.17
C ASP A 517 4.01 -15.58 -18.80
N MET A 518 3.28 -14.48 -18.76
CA MET A 518 3.05 -13.69 -17.55
C MET A 518 2.41 -14.46 -16.40
N HIS A 519 1.65 -15.52 -16.69
CA HIS A 519 0.89 -16.25 -15.69
C HIS A 519 1.45 -17.63 -15.35
N GLY A 520 2.45 -18.12 -16.07
CA GLY A 520 3.10 -19.40 -15.83
C GLY A 520 4.57 -19.25 -15.46
N ASP A 521 5.39 -18.68 -16.34
CA ASP A 521 6.82 -18.42 -16.12
C ASP A 521 7.17 -17.00 -16.58
N ALA A 522 7.16 -16.06 -15.66
CA ALA A 522 7.45 -14.65 -15.91
C ALA A 522 8.95 -14.33 -15.95
N THR A 523 9.80 -15.32 -16.25
CA THR A 523 11.24 -15.12 -16.43
C THR A 523 11.53 -14.06 -17.48
N TYR A 524 12.30 -13.06 -17.10
CA TYR A 524 12.73 -12.03 -18.01
C TYR A 524 14.15 -12.30 -18.54
N ARG A 525 14.34 -12.08 -19.83
CA ARG A 525 15.57 -12.50 -20.51
C ARG A 525 16.83 -11.75 -20.07
N TYR A 526 16.74 -10.44 -19.91
CA TYR A 526 17.88 -9.58 -19.61
C TYR A 526 17.93 -9.11 -18.15
N TRP A 527 16.76 -8.87 -17.57
CA TRP A 527 16.64 -8.21 -16.29
C TRP A 527 16.03 -9.14 -15.24
N GLU A 528 15.98 -8.68 -14.01
CA GLU A 528 15.28 -9.38 -12.95
C GLU A 528 13.77 -9.48 -13.29
N PRO A 529 13.10 -10.58 -12.95
CA PRO A 529 11.66 -10.66 -13.15
C PRO A 529 10.93 -9.56 -12.38
N GLY A 530 9.96 -8.92 -13.03
CA GLY A 530 9.24 -7.77 -12.49
C GLY A 530 9.86 -6.42 -12.79
N ASP A 531 11.09 -6.36 -13.35
CA ASP A 531 11.71 -5.10 -13.76
C ASP A 531 10.88 -4.37 -14.82
N GLY A 532 10.26 -5.12 -15.70
CA GLY A 532 9.49 -4.62 -16.85
C GLY A 532 8.03 -4.29 -16.58
N TRP A 533 7.48 -4.55 -15.38
CA TRP A 533 6.05 -4.32 -15.13
C TRP A 533 5.72 -4.07 -13.65
N PHE A 534 4.71 -3.22 -13.42
CA PHE A 534 4.06 -3.04 -12.12
C PHE A 534 2.80 -3.89 -11.98
N ILE A 535 2.09 -4.11 -13.09
CA ILE A 535 0.79 -4.78 -13.16
C ILE A 535 0.85 -5.98 -14.10
N TYR A 536 -0.07 -6.92 -13.91
CA TYR A 536 -0.19 -8.10 -14.80
C TYR A 536 -1.35 -7.95 -15.76
N PRO A 537 -1.19 -8.41 -17.02
CA PRO A 537 -2.30 -8.49 -17.95
C PRO A 537 -3.34 -9.54 -17.50
N MET A 538 -4.56 -9.43 -17.99
CA MET A 538 -5.51 -10.56 -17.92
C MET A 538 -5.00 -11.74 -18.74
N GLU A 539 -5.54 -12.93 -18.47
CA GLU A 539 -5.29 -14.09 -19.31
C GLU A 539 -5.81 -13.85 -20.74
N ARG A 540 -5.05 -14.26 -21.75
CA ARG A 540 -5.36 -14.04 -23.18
C ARG A 540 -6.76 -14.52 -23.55
N GLU A 541 -7.18 -15.64 -22.97
CA GLU A 541 -8.46 -16.28 -23.27
C GLU A 541 -9.65 -15.52 -22.67
N ALA A 542 -9.39 -14.59 -21.75
CA ALA A 542 -10.43 -13.86 -21.04
C ALA A 542 -10.88 -12.56 -21.74
N VAL A 543 -10.10 -12.04 -22.72
CA VAL A 543 -10.36 -10.71 -23.30
C VAL A 543 -11.42 -10.71 -24.40
N GLY A 544 -11.81 -11.85 -24.96
CA GLY A 544 -12.82 -11.99 -26.01
C GLY A 544 -12.41 -11.38 -27.36
N GLU A 545 -13.38 -11.29 -28.28
CA GLU A 545 -13.15 -10.83 -29.67
C GLU A 545 -12.91 -9.32 -29.80
N ASP A 546 -13.40 -8.54 -28.84
CA ASP A 546 -13.26 -7.09 -28.81
C ASP A 546 -12.00 -6.62 -28.08
N PHE A 547 -11.22 -7.56 -27.55
CA PHE A 547 -9.98 -7.30 -26.81
C PHE A 547 -10.16 -6.38 -25.59
N ASN A 548 -11.31 -6.44 -24.92
CA ASN A 548 -11.54 -5.70 -23.69
C ASN A 548 -10.77 -6.36 -22.54
N ALA A 549 -9.72 -5.71 -22.09
CA ALA A 549 -8.91 -6.18 -20.96
C ALA A 549 -8.96 -5.22 -19.79
N SER A 550 -8.87 -5.78 -18.59
CA SER A 550 -8.45 -5.10 -17.38
C SER A 550 -7.07 -5.64 -16.98
N PHE A 551 -6.67 -5.46 -15.74
CA PHE A 551 -5.35 -5.88 -15.25
C PHE A 551 -5.48 -6.51 -13.86
N TYR A 552 -4.44 -7.21 -13.44
CA TYR A 552 -4.26 -7.62 -12.06
C TYR A 552 -3.19 -6.75 -11.39
N SER A 553 -3.50 -6.29 -10.19
CA SER A 553 -2.55 -5.57 -9.35
C SER A 553 -1.51 -6.51 -8.71
N THR A 554 -0.46 -5.92 -8.14
CA THR A 554 0.57 -6.64 -7.39
C THR A 554 0.76 -6.03 -6.01
N PRO A 555 1.24 -6.77 -5.00
CA PRO A 555 1.61 -6.18 -3.71
C PRO A 555 2.60 -5.02 -3.86
N ARG A 556 3.55 -5.12 -4.80
CA ARG A 556 4.54 -4.09 -5.11
C ARG A 556 3.87 -2.81 -5.60
N TYR A 557 2.94 -2.94 -6.53
CA TYR A 557 2.19 -1.80 -7.07
C TYR A 557 1.27 -1.17 -6.03
N GLU A 558 0.56 -1.97 -5.22
CA GLU A 558 -0.32 -1.43 -4.17
C GLU A 558 0.45 -0.60 -3.13
N LEU A 559 1.66 -1.04 -2.75
CA LEU A 559 2.49 -0.27 -1.83
C LEU A 559 3.15 0.94 -2.52
N PHE A 560 3.48 0.87 -3.81
CA PHE A 560 3.90 2.03 -4.60
C PHE A 560 2.79 3.10 -4.62
N LYS A 561 1.56 2.69 -4.92
CA LYS A 561 0.37 3.54 -4.90
C LYS A 561 0.13 4.15 -3.51
N GLN A 562 0.29 3.36 -2.46
CA GLN A 562 0.19 3.85 -1.09
C GLN A 562 1.28 4.89 -0.78
N GLY A 563 2.52 4.68 -1.26
CA GLY A 563 3.62 5.63 -1.10
C GLY A 563 3.29 7.00 -1.70
N ILE A 564 2.74 7.02 -2.92
CA ILE A 564 2.30 8.25 -3.59
C ILE A 564 1.25 8.99 -2.74
N ARG A 565 0.26 8.27 -2.21
CA ARG A 565 -0.78 8.86 -1.34
C ARG A 565 -0.21 9.40 -0.04
N ASP A 566 0.67 8.66 0.61
CA ASP A 566 1.20 9.05 1.93
C ASP A 566 2.19 10.22 1.80
N VAL A 567 3.00 10.27 0.75
CA VAL A 567 3.84 11.44 0.43
C VAL A 567 2.98 12.67 0.10
N ALA A 568 1.87 12.50 -0.62
CA ALA A 568 0.94 13.61 -0.87
C ALA A 568 0.34 14.14 0.44
N LYS A 569 0.01 13.26 1.41
CA LYS A 569 -0.43 13.67 2.77
C LYS A 569 0.66 14.48 3.49
N ALA A 570 1.91 14.01 3.48
CA ALA A 570 3.03 14.71 4.10
C ALA A 570 3.24 16.11 3.50
N LYS A 571 3.26 16.21 2.16
CA LYS A 571 3.37 17.48 1.43
C LYS A 571 2.19 18.43 1.74
N TYR A 572 0.96 17.90 1.81
CA TYR A 572 -0.22 18.67 2.22
C TYR A 572 -0.05 19.27 3.63
N LEU A 573 0.38 18.45 4.59
CA LEU A 573 0.55 18.87 5.98
C LEU A 573 1.66 19.93 6.15
N LEU A 574 2.78 19.76 5.43
CA LEU A 574 3.87 20.74 5.43
C LEU A 574 3.43 22.09 4.85
N ASN A 575 2.46 22.11 3.96
CA ASN A 575 1.89 23.33 3.38
C ASN A 575 0.65 23.84 4.12
N SER A 576 0.07 23.09 5.07
CA SER A 576 -1.15 23.47 5.78
C SER A 576 -0.92 24.69 6.68
N GLU A 577 -1.82 25.66 6.63
CA GLU A 577 -1.84 26.79 7.56
C GLU A 577 -2.25 26.38 8.99
N SER A 578 -2.88 25.22 9.12
CA SER A 578 -3.31 24.67 10.41
C SER A 578 -2.20 23.96 11.17
N ALA A 579 -1.06 23.65 10.52
CA ALA A 579 0.12 23.10 11.17
C ALA A 579 1.01 24.20 11.74
N THR A 580 1.53 24.01 12.97
CA THR A 580 2.49 24.97 13.57
C THR A 580 3.87 24.82 12.93
N ALA A 581 4.72 25.84 13.09
CA ALA A 581 6.09 25.80 12.58
C ALA A 581 6.92 24.67 13.21
N GLU A 582 6.73 24.40 14.51
CA GLU A 582 7.40 23.33 15.23
C GLU A 582 6.99 21.96 14.67
N GLU A 583 5.69 21.72 14.46
CA GLU A 583 5.17 20.47 13.90
C GLU A 583 5.65 20.22 12.47
N LYS A 584 5.69 21.28 11.65
CA LYS A 584 6.27 21.20 10.30
C LYS A 584 7.75 20.83 10.36
N THR A 585 8.51 21.45 11.27
CA THR A 585 9.93 21.12 11.47
C THR A 585 10.12 19.67 11.89
N GLU A 586 9.29 19.15 12.82
CA GLU A 586 9.36 17.75 13.26
C GLU A 586 9.08 16.77 12.12
N LEU A 587 8.09 17.06 11.26
CA LEU A 587 7.82 16.22 10.08
C LEU A 587 8.95 16.33 9.05
N THR A 588 9.43 17.56 8.76
CA THR A 588 10.54 17.82 7.85
C THR A 588 11.80 17.05 8.28
N ASP A 589 12.16 17.13 9.56
CA ASP A 589 13.32 16.42 10.13
C ASP A 589 13.24 14.89 9.93
N VAL A 590 12.03 14.34 9.84
CA VAL A 590 11.84 12.92 9.57
C VAL A 590 11.97 12.60 8.08
N VAL A 591 11.20 13.30 7.21
CA VAL A 591 11.06 12.92 5.81
C VAL A 591 12.25 13.34 4.94
N GLU A 592 12.99 14.38 5.32
CA GLU A 592 14.21 14.80 4.64
C GLU A 592 15.47 14.04 5.09
N HIS A 593 15.36 13.18 6.11
CA HIS A 593 16.49 12.46 6.68
C HIS A 593 16.22 10.95 6.82
N LEU A 594 15.54 10.35 5.84
CA LEU A 594 15.40 8.88 5.80
C LEU A 594 16.75 8.23 5.51
N ALA A 595 17.06 7.20 6.27
CA ALA A 595 18.30 6.47 6.07
C ALA A 595 18.22 5.61 4.81
N LYS A 596 19.27 5.71 3.97
CA LYS A 596 19.46 4.84 2.81
C LYS A 596 20.07 3.53 3.26
N PRO A 597 19.50 2.36 2.88
CA PRO A 597 20.14 1.08 3.13
C PRO A 597 21.46 0.97 2.35
N GLN A 598 22.36 0.11 2.82
CA GLN A 598 23.55 -0.18 2.06
C GLN A 598 23.19 -0.97 0.81
N LYS A 599 23.73 -0.56 -0.34
CA LYS A 599 23.50 -1.23 -1.61
C LYS A 599 23.86 -2.70 -1.49
N GLY A 600 22.84 -3.58 -1.55
CA GLY A 600 23.05 -5.00 -1.74
C GLY A 600 23.73 -5.20 -3.09
N THR A 601 24.74 -6.05 -3.17
CA THR A 601 25.33 -6.39 -4.45
C THR A 601 24.42 -7.41 -5.14
N TYR A 602 23.87 -7.05 -6.30
CA TYR A 602 23.31 -8.03 -7.23
C TYR A 602 24.46 -8.92 -7.71
N GLN A 603 24.61 -10.06 -7.11
CA GLN A 603 25.51 -11.09 -7.61
C GLN A 603 24.68 -12.16 -8.31
N GLY A 604 24.40 -11.92 -9.59
CA GLY A 604 24.03 -12.99 -10.53
C GLY A 604 22.72 -13.75 -10.23
N SER A 605 22.12 -13.54 -9.09
CA SER A 605 20.84 -14.11 -8.68
C SER A 605 20.47 -13.59 -7.30
N ALA A 606 19.41 -12.84 -7.21
CA ALA A 606 18.82 -12.26 -6.04
C ALA A 606 19.55 -11.04 -5.45
N VAL A 607 18.74 -10.09 -5.06
CA VAL A 607 19.11 -9.03 -4.11
C VAL A 607 19.39 -9.69 -2.78
N ALA A 608 20.63 -9.83 -2.44
CA ALA A 608 20.99 -10.17 -1.08
C ALA A 608 21.03 -8.88 -0.24
N ALA A 609 19.88 -8.22 -0.09
CA ALA A 609 19.76 -7.27 1.00
C ALA A 609 19.92 -8.02 2.31
N SER A 610 20.77 -7.50 3.20
CA SER A 610 20.87 -8.10 4.52
C SER A 610 19.53 -7.92 5.25
N GLU A 611 19.18 -8.83 6.14
CA GLU A 611 17.98 -8.68 6.99
C GLU A 611 17.97 -7.31 7.70
N LYS A 612 19.13 -6.81 8.09
CA LYS A 612 19.28 -5.48 8.69
C LYS A 612 18.87 -4.37 7.73
N ASP A 613 19.24 -4.45 6.45
CA ASP A 613 18.91 -3.42 5.46
C ASP A 613 17.42 -3.49 5.07
N ARG A 614 16.86 -4.69 4.95
CA ARG A 614 15.42 -4.88 4.75
C ARG A 614 14.61 -4.25 5.92
N MET A 615 14.98 -4.55 7.16
CA MET A 615 14.32 -3.97 8.33
C MET A 615 14.54 -2.45 8.46
N LEU A 616 15.66 -1.91 7.96
CA LEU A 616 15.88 -0.46 7.89
C LEU A 616 14.87 0.21 6.96
N VAL A 617 14.69 -0.32 5.75
CA VAL A 617 13.70 0.19 4.78
C VAL A 617 12.31 0.28 5.42
N HIS A 618 11.87 -0.80 6.10
CA HIS A 618 10.56 -0.82 6.75
C HIS A 618 10.46 0.16 7.92
N SER A 619 11.47 0.21 8.79
CA SER A 619 11.45 1.11 9.96
C SER A 619 11.50 2.59 9.58
N GLU A 620 12.18 2.95 8.51
CA GLU A 620 12.23 4.33 8.02
C GLU A 620 10.89 4.78 7.44
N THR A 621 10.22 3.91 6.68
CA THR A 621 8.88 4.22 6.15
C THR A 621 7.82 4.27 7.25
N GLU A 622 7.90 3.41 8.26
CA GLU A 622 7.01 3.48 9.43
C GLU A 622 7.23 4.78 10.21
N ARG A 623 8.48 5.20 10.40
CA ARG A 623 8.81 6.46 11.06
C ARG A 623 8.23 7.67 10.31
N ALA A 624 8.31 7.69 8.97
CA ALA A 624 7.73 8.74 8.14
C ALA A 624 6.19 8.76 8.22
N LEU A 625 5.56 7.59 8.13
CA LEU A 625 4.11 7.45 8.22
C LEU A 625 3.58 7.85 9.61
N ASP A 626 4.25 7.41 10.68
CA ASP A 626 3.89 7.75 12.06
C ASP A 626 3.96 9.26 12.32
N ALA A 627 5.03 9.94 11.86
CA ALA A 627 5.18 11.38 11.96
C ALA A 627 4.09 12.11 11.17
N THR A 628 3.78 11.65 9.96
CA THR A 628 2.71 12.19 9.12
C THR A 628 1.35 12.04 9.81
N ASN A 629 1.04 10.85 10.33
CA ASN A 629 -0.23 10.59 11.02
C ASN A 629 -0.34 11.38 12.35
N ALA A 630 0.76 11.58 13.06
CA ALA A 630 0.77 12.40 14.27
C ALA A 630 0.41 13.86 13.97
N LEU A 631 1.03 14.46 12.95
CA LEU A 631 0.68 15.81 12.51
C LEU A 631 -0.73 15.89 11.94
N ALA A 632 -1.15 14.86 11.17
CA ALA A 632 -2.49 14.80 10.60
C ALA A 632 -3.59 14.85 11.67
N ARG A 633 -3.43 14.16 12.80
CA ARG A 633 -4.39 14.22 13.92
C ARG A 633 -4.53 15.63 14.46
N ASN A 634 -3.41 16.33 14.67
CA ASN A 634 -3.40 17.71 15.18
C ASN A 634 -4.07 18.67 14.19
N VAL A 635 -3.79 18.54 12.90
CA VAL A 635 -4.39 19.37 11.84
C VAL A 635 -5.89 19.08 11.73
N ALA A 636 -6.29 17.81 11.72
CA ALA A 636 -7.70 17.39 11.65
C ALA A 636 -8.53 17.97 12.83
N GLU A 637 -7.97 17.98 14.04
CA GLU A 637 -8.62 18.57 15.22
C GLU A 637 -8.78 20.09 15.11
N ARG A 638 -7.83 20.78 14.49
CA ARG A 638 -7.88 22.24 14.32
C ARG A 638 -8.81 22.68 13.21
N GLU A 639 -8.80 21.96 12.08
CA GLU A 639 -9.64 22.28 10.92
C GLU A 639 -11.10 21.89 11.14
N ASN A 640 -11.31 20.83 11.88
CA ASN A 640 -12.63 20.29 12.19
C ASN A 640 -12.72 20.02 13.71
N PRO A 641 -12.66 21.06 14.53
CA PRO A 641 -12.76 20.83 15.96
C PRO A 641 -14.04 20.06 16.22
N ASN A 642 -13.90 18.86 16.78
CA ASN A 642 -15.07 18.17 17.33
C ASN A 642 -15.86 19.22 18.14
N PRO A 643 -17.18 19.40 17.92
CA PRO A 643 -17.92 20.30 18.76
C PRO A 643 -17.60 19.90 20.19
N LYS A 644 -17.02 20.85 20.96
CA LYS A 644 -16.67 20.62 22.36
C LYS A 644 -17.86 19.88 22.97
N PRO A 645 -17.69 18.69 23.59
CA PRO A 645 -18.82 17.95 24.13
C PRO A 645 -19.67 18.96 24.88
N GLU A 646 -20.93 19.08 24.48
CA GLU A 646 -21.89 19.90 25.20
C GLU A 646 -21.73 19.45 26.66
N SER A 647 -21.41 20.37 27.57
CA SER A 647 -21.09 20.00 28.95
C SER A 647 -22.19 19.08 29.46
N ALA A 648 -21.82 17.88 29.88
CA ALA A 648 -22.79 16.85 30.23
C ALA A 648 -23.85 17.43 31.15
N ASP A 649 -25.13 17.15 30.88
CA ASP A 649 -26.22 17.55 31.75
C ASP A 649 -26.16 16.76 33.06
N LYS A 650 -25.64 17.40 34.08
CA LYS A 650 -25.49 16.84 35.42
C LYS A 650 -26.67 17.10 36.35
N THR A 651 -27.76 17.65 35.82
CA THR A 651 -28.93 18.05 36.59
C THR A 651 -29.52 16.87 37.37
N ALA A 652 -29.71 15.74 36.71
CA ALA A 652 -30.26 14.54 37.35
C ALA A 652 -29.30 13.91 38.36
N LEU A 653 -27.98 13.88 38.04
CA LEU A 653 -26.93 13.38 38.95
C LEU A 653 -26.85 14.26 40.21
N ASN A 654 -26.82 15.57 40.05
CA ASN A 654 -26.76 16.51 41.19
C ASN A 654 -28.03 16.40 42.06
N ALA A 655 -29.20 16.20 41.48
CA ALA A 655 -30.44 15.96 42.23
C ALA A 655 -30.38 14.66 43.04
N ALA A 656 -29.89 13.55 42.41
CA ALA A 656 -29.71 12.28 43.09
C ALA A 656 -28.68 12.32 44.21
N ILE A 657 -27.56 13.05 44.02
CA ILE A 657 -26.53 13.28 45.06
C ILE A 657 -27.18 14.01 46.26
N LYS A 658 -27.96 15.07 45.99
CA LYS A 658 -28.61 15.84 47.03
C LYS A 658 -29.61 15.00 47.83
N ASP A 659 -30.39 14.16 47.18
CA ASP A 659 -31.34 13.26 47.83
C ASP A 659 -30.59 12.16 48.62
N ALA A 660 -29.51 11.66 48.12
CA ALA A 660 -28.64 10.69 48.79
C ALA A 660 -27.95 11.27 50.04
N GLU A 661 -27.53 12.53 50.00
CA GLU A 661 -26.95 13.25 51.17
C GLU A 661 -27.92 13.51 52.31
N ALA A 662 -29.23 13.51 52.01
CA ALA A 662 -30.24 13.66 53.03
C ALA A 662 -30.51 12.37 53.85
N LEU A 663 -29.99 11.24 53.43
CA LEU A 663 -30.10 9.96 54.12
C LEU A 663 -29.23 9.97 55.38
N LYS A 664 -29.72 9.33 56.45
CA LYS A 664 -29.02 9.26 57.74
C LYS A 664 -28.43 7.89 57.97
N LYS A 665 -27.14 7.84 58.29
CA LYS A 665 -26.36 6.59 58.48
C LYS A 665 -26.95 5.70 59.55
N GLU A 666 -27.51 6.28 60.61
CA GLU A 666 -28.13 5.59 61.76
C GLU A 666 -29.40 4.82 61.40
N ASP A 667 -30.04 5.11 60.26
CA ASP A 667 -31.26 4.47 59.82
C ASP A 667 -30.99 3.17 59.05
N TYR A 668 -29.71 2.85 58.71
CA TYR A 668 -29.34 1.75 57.80
C TYR A 668 -28.24 0.84 58.38
N THR A 669 -28.16 -0.39 57.87
CA THR A 669 -27.10 -1.35 58.31
C THR A 669 -25.72 -0.86 57.88
N ALA A 670 -24.72 -1.11 58.69
CA ALA A 670 -23.35 -0.65 58.41
C ALA A 670 -22.77 -1.21 57.09
N GLU A 671 -23.20 -2.41 56.70
CA GLU A 671 -22.80 -3.07 55.47
C GLU A 671 -23.39 -2.42 54.22
N SER A 672 -24.73 -2.19 54.19
CA SER A 672 -25.39 -1.53 53.08
C SER A 672 -25.00 -0.05 52.98
N TRP A 673 -24.74 0.61 54.12
CA TRP A 673 -24.25 1.98 54.14
C TRP A 673 -22.85 2.14 53.54
N LYS A 674 -21.94 1.22 53.75
CA LYS A 674 -20.57 1.30 53.17
C LYS A 674 -20.57 1.27 51.66
N ALA A 675 -21.40 0.41 51.07
CA ALA A 675 -21.55 0.32 49.61
C ALA A 675 -22.16 1.60 49.03
N PHE A 676 -23.19 2.14 49.69
CA PHE A 676 -23.81 3.40 49.34
C PHE A 676 -22.86 4.59 49.44
N GLU A 677 -22.07 4.68 50.51
CA GLU A 677 -21.08 5.77 50.72
C GLU A 677 -20.02 5.78 49.62
N THR A 678 -19.58 4.60 49.16
CA THR A 678 -18.65 4.46 48.01
C THR A 678 -19.29 4.99 46.72
N ALA A 679 -20.54 4.61 46.44
CA ALA A 679 -21.25 5.05 45.25
C ALA A 679 -21.54 6.57 45.26
N LEU A 680 -21.87 7.13 46.41
CA LEU A 680 -22.12 8.56 46.59
C LEU A 680 -20.84 9.39 46.37
N ASN A 681 -19.69 8.92 46.88
CA ASN A 681 -18.42 9.59 46.66
C ASN A 681 -18.01 9.59 45.18
N ALA A 682 -18.14 8.43 44.49
CA ALA A 682 -17.88 8.34 43.05
C ALA A 682 -18.80 9.26 42.23
N ALA A 683 -20.09 9.33 42.62
CA ALA A 683 -21.05 10.23 41.97
C ALA A 683 -20.67 11.71 42.13
N LYS A 684 -20.18 12.11 43.33
CA LYS A 684 -19.69 13.46 43.58
C LYS A 684 -18.43 13.81 42.78
N GLU A 685 -17.50 12.86 42.65
CA GLU A 685 -16.30 13.03 41.82
C GLU A 685 -16.69 13.25 40.35
N THR A 686 -17.59 12.42 39.78
CA THR A 686 -18.09 12.61 38.41
C THR A 686 -18.85 13.92 38.24
N ALA A 687 -19.64 14.33 39.22
CA ALA A 687 -20.38 15.61 39.17
C ALA A 687 -19.42 16.84 39.23
N ALA A 688 -18.30 16.72 39.90
CA ALA A 688 -17.29 17.77 40.03
C ALA A 688 -16.34 17.85 38.82
N ASP A 689 -16.19 16.75 38.07
CA ASP A 689 -15.33 16.70 36.89
C ASP A 689 -15.99 17.49 35.74
N LYS A 690 -15.31 18.56 35.28
CA LYS A 690 -15.81 19.46 34.23
C LYS A 690 -15.83 18.84 32.86
N ASP A 691 -15.02 17.82 32.66
CA ASP A 691 -14.80 17.15 31.37
C ASP A 691 -15.49 15.78 31.30
N ALA A 692 -16.26 15.40 32.32
CA ALA A 692 -17.00 14.14 32.34
C ALA A 692 -17.98 14.04 31.17
N ALA A 693 -17.93 12.92 30.44
CA ALA A 693 -18.84 12.61 29.34
C ALA A 693 -20.26 12.32 29.86
N GLN A 694 -21.31 12.53 29.04
CA GLN A 694 -22.69 12.23 29.42
C GLN A 694 -22.87 10.77 29.87
N THR A 695 -22.20 9.83 29.21
CA THR A 695 -22.21 8.40 29.57
C THR A 695 -21.66 8.13 30.95
N GLU A 696 -20.66 8.86 31.40
CA GLU A 696 -20.08 8.75 32.75
C GLU A 696 -21.05 9.32 33.80
N VAL A 697 -21.69 10.43 33.48
CA VAL A 697 -22.71 11.06 34.31
C VAL A 697 -23.92 10.13 34.48
N ASP A 698 -24.40 9.53 33.40
CA ASP A 698 -25.53 8.58 33.42
C ASP A 698 -25.19 7.30 34.19
N ASN A 699 -23.97 6.78 34.03
CA ASN A 699 -23.46 5.64 34.76
C ASN A 699 -23.34 5.94 36.27
N ALA A 700 -22.79 7.08 36.64
CA ALA A 700 -22.69 7.51 38.03
C ALA A 700 -24.08 7.65 38.71
N LEU A 701 -25.06 8.20 37.97
CA LEU A 701 -26.46 8.30 38.40
C LEU A 701 -27.07 6.91 38.61
N ASN A 702 -26.90 5.98 37.67
CA ASN A 702 -27.42 4.63 37.76
C ASN A 702 -26.81 3.85 38.94
N VAL A 703 -25.51 3.96 39.14
CA VAL A 703 -24.78 3.30 40.24
C VAL A 703 -25.24 3.86 41.60
N LEU A 704 -25.41 5.17 41.73
CA LEU A 704 -25.89 5.82 42.94
C LEU A 704 -27.34 5.38 43.26
N ASN A 705 -28.23 5.40 42.27
CA ASN A 705 -29.62 4.98 42.44
C ASN A 705 -29.73 3.51 42.83
N ALA A 706 -28.90 2.63 42.22
CA ALA A 706 -28.84 1.21 42.58
C ALA A 706 -28.30 0.99 44.00
N ALA A 707 -27.35 1.80 44.47
CA ALA A 707 -26.86 1.74 45.82
C ALA A 707 -27.89 2.23 46.87
N VAL A 708 -28.60 3.29 46.55
CA VAL A 708 -29.73 3.77 47.38
C VAL A 708 -30.81 2.71 47.49
N ALA A 709 -31.20 2.06 46.37
CA ALA A 709 -32.21 1.01 46.37
C ALA A 709 -31.83 -0.25 47.19
N LYS A 710 -30.52 -0.47 47.41
CA LYS A 710 -29.99 -1.59 48.22
C LYS A 710 -29.73 -1.24 49.69
N LEU A 711 -30.12 -0.06 50.14
CA LEU A 711 -29.98 0.33 51.55
C LEU A 711 -31.00 -0.47 52.40
N GLU A 712 -30.48 -1.17 53.38
CA GLU A 712 -31.25 -1.96 54.35
C GLU A 712 -31.41 -1.21 55.67
N LYS A 713 -32.66 -0.94 56.04
CA LYS A 713 -32.94 -0.25 57.30
C LYS A 713 -32.62 -1.13 58.51
N VAL A 714 -32.09 -0.54 59.59
CA VAL A 714 -31.89 -1.20 60.87
C VAL A 714 -33.24 -1.62 61.42
N LYS A 715 -33.41 -2.93 61.73
CA LYS A 715 -34.66 -3.44 62.30
C LYS A 715 -34.85 -2.87 63.70
N ASP A 716 -35.97 -2.19 63.91
CA ASP A 716 -36.38 -1.69 65.26
C ASP A 716 -36.52 -2.87 66.24
N PRO A 717 -35.82 -2.88 67.39
CA PRO A 717 -35.92 -3.97 68.38
C PRO A 717 -37.30 -4.12 69.02
N ASN A 718 -38.26 -3.18 68.79
CA ASN A 718 -39.55 -3.16 69.47
C ASN A 718 -40.74 -3.75 68.70
N GLN A 719 -40.52 -4.40 67.53
CA GLN A 719 -41.57 -5.13 66.80
C GLN A 719 -41.40 -6.67 66.94
N GLN A 720 -41.48 -7.21 68.16
CA GLN A 720 -41.85 -8.57 68.39
C GLN A 720 -43.21 -8.62 69.08
N GLN A 721 -44.24 -8.96 68.34
CA GLN A 721 -45.37 -9.81 68.74
C GLN A 721 -46.59 -9.60 67.79
N LEU A 722 -46.81 -10.61 66.97
CA LEU A 722 -48.09 -11.27 66.85
C LEU A 722 -47.98 -12.44 65.87
N VAL A 723 -48.00 -13.62 66.52
CA VAL A 723 -48.06 -14.94 65.90
C VAL A 723 -49.52 -15.33 65.77
N GLN A 724 -49.99 -15.88 64.68
CA GLN A 724 -50.67 -17.18 64.52
C GLN A 724 -51.60 -17.19 63.30
N PRO A 725 -52.06 -18.39 62.83
CA PRO A 725 -51.35 -19.55 62.27
C PRO A 725 -51.84 -19.98 60.87
N GLN A 726 -51.17 -20.96 60.33
CA GLN A 726 -51.62 -21.72 59.16
C GLN A 726 -52.88 -22.55 59.36
N PRO A 727 -53.61 -22.99 58.26
CA PRO A 727 -53.46 -24.39 57.89
C PRO A 727 -53.38 -24.69 56.37
N GLU A 728 -52.50 -25.63 56.11
CA GLU A 728 -52.58 -26.89 55.37
C GLU A 728 -53.30 -27.06 54.04
N GLN A 729 -52.46 -27.48 53.05
CA GLN A 729 -52.63 -28.51 51.99
C GLN A 729 -53.91 -28.55 51.11
N THR A 730 -53.68 -28.59 49.79
CA THR A 730 -53.81 -29.79 48.92
C THR A 730 -53.39 -29.53 47.49
N LYS A 731 -52.61 -30.43 46.89
CA LYS A 731 -52.48 -30.71 45.46
C LYS A 731 -53.66 -31.61 45.02
N PRO A 732 -53.94 -31.95 43.73
CA PRO A 732 -53.17 -31.77 42.49
C PRO A 732 -54.05 -31.39 41.22
N ASP A 733 -53.42 -31.26 40.11
CA ASP A 733 -53.53 -31.89 38.79
C ASP A 733 -53.72 -30.96 37.58
N LYS A 734 -52.75 -31.20 36.65
CA LYS A 734 -52.74 -31.13 35.16
C LYS A 734 -53.80 -30.32 34.41
N THR A 735 -53.32 -29.43 33.53
CA THR A 735 -53.36 -29.53 32.04
C THR A 735 -52.84 -28.26 31.38
N THR A 736 -51.98 -28.42 30.39
CA THR A 736 -51.62 -27.45 29.33
C THR A 736 -52.78 -27.17 28.41
N PRO A 737 -52.86 -26.11 27.52
CA PRO A 737 -51.73 -25.43 26.85
C PRO A 737 -51.95 -23.94 26.50
N GLN A 738 -50.84 -23.36 26.00
CA GLN A 738 -50.71 -22.36 24.90
C GLN A 738 -50.83 -20.86 25.15
N THR A 739 -49.76 -20.25 24.64
CA THR A 739 -49.59 -18.98 23.92
C THR A 739 -49.40 -17.69 24.68
N GLY A 740 -48.30 -17.02 24.30
CA GLY A 740 -48.30 -15.56 24.15
C GLY A 740 -47.30 -14.75 24.98
N ASP A 741 -46.15 -14.59 24.41
CA ASP A 741 -45.47 -13.30 24.13
C ASP A 741 -45.03 -12.37 25.26
N ARG A 742 -43.75 -12.02 25.13
CA ARG A 742 -43.00 -10.78 25.49
C ARG A 742 -42.60 -10.55 26.96
N THR A 743 -41.31 -10.46 27.03
CA THR A 743 -40.41 -9.39 27.49
C THR A 743 -39.37 -9.76 28.56
N ASN A 744 -38.17 -9.25 28.23
CA ASN A 744 -37.01 -8.92 29.08
C ASN A 744 -36.02 -10.00 29.47
N ALA A 745 -35.14 -10.22 28.52
CA ALA A 745 -33.79 -10.61 28.81
C ALA A 745 -32.90 -9.36 28.87
N ALA A 746 -32.74 -8.79 30.03
CA ALA A 746 -31.73 -7.78 30.32
C ALA A 746 -31.37 -7.93 31.78
N LEU A 747 -30.37 -8.74 32.05
CA LEU A 747 -29.59 -8.75 33.30
C LEU A 747 -28.64 -9.94 33.30
N LEU A 748 -27.48 -9.75 32.65
CA LEU A 748 -26.24 -10.52 32.93
C LEU A 748 -25.11 -10.02 32.01
N PHE A 749 -24.62 -8.81 32.28
CA PHE A 749 -23.27 -8.42 31.87
C PHE A 749 -22.84 -7.26 32.80
N GLY A 750 -22.16 -7.61 33.84
CA GLY A 750 -21.65 -6.63 34.79
C GLY A 750 -20.73 -7.26 35.80
N CYS A 751 -19.63 -7.88 35.36
CA CYS A 751 -18.50 -8.22 36.24
C CYS A 751 -17.32 -8.74 35.40
N ALA A 752 -16.66 -7.87 34.59
CA ALA A 752 -15.34 -8.15 34.06
C ALA A 752 -14.67 -6.89 33.49
N VAL A 753 -14.60 -5.80 34.24
CA VAL A 753 -13.71 -4.68 33.92
C VAL A 753 -13.17 -4.11 35.22
N LEU A 754 -12.23 -4.79 35.84
CA LEU A 754 -11.37 -4.26 36.90
C LEU A 754 -10.11 -5.15 37.07
N SER A 755 -9.30 -5.31 36.00
CA SER A 755 -7.94 -5.84 36.14
C SER A 755 -6.95 -5.42 35.02
N GLY A 756 -7.28 -4.42 34.21
CA GLY A 756 -6.43 -3.97 33.09
C GLY A 756 -5.54 -2.74 33.34
N ALA A 757 -5.61 -2.06 34.44
CA ALA A 757 -4.94 -0.78 34.67
C ALA A 757 -3.63 -0.84 35.46
N GLY A 758 -3.05 -2.01 35.71
CA GLY A 758 -1.90 -2.21 36.62
C GLY A 758 -0.54 -2.47 35.99
N VAL A 759 -0.42 -2.65 34.69
CA VAL A 759 0.85 -3.15 34.07
C VAL A 759 1.57 -2.14 33.18
N PHE A 760 1.03 -0.97 32.90
CA PHE A 760 1.64 -0.02 31.94
C PHE A 760 2.63 1.01 32.57
N PHE A 761 2.96 0.94 33.87
CA PHE A 761 3.87 1.92 34.50
C PHE A 761 5.24 1.36 34.95
N ALA A 762 5.60 0.12 34.61
CA ALA A 762 6.86 -0.49 35.08
C ALA A 762 7.97 -0.64 34.01
N TYR A 763 7.79 -0.20 32.75
CA TYR A 763 8.79 -0.42 31.69
C TYR A 763 9.59 0.80 31.25
N ARG A 764 9.48 1.94 31.93
CA ARG A 764 10.20 3.17 31.56
C ARG A 764 11.27 3.64 32.55
N ARG A 765 11.92 2.69 33.26
CA ARG A 765 13.06 3.07 34.13
C ARG A 765 14.14 1.97 34.21
N ARG A 766 14.81 1.67 33.09
CA ARG A 766 16.14 1.04 33.09
C ARG A 766 16.82 1.10 31.72
N ARG A 767 17.27 2.29 31.33
CA ARG A 767 18.41 2.45 30.42
C ARG A 767 19.04 3.83 30.63
N THR A 768 19.76 3.95 31.72
CA THR A 768 20.90 4.86 31.83
C THR A 768 21.88 4.18 32.75
N ILE A 769 23.08 3.99 32.28
CA ILE A 769 24.34 3.52 32.86
C ILE A 769 24.82 2.20 32.18
N LYS A 770 25.55 2.33 31.17
CA LYS A 770 26.93 2.14 30.74
C LYS A 770 27.04 2.07 29.24
#